data_941e70a2cc4b7b9923a6b83d5b2bd63e
#
_entry.id   941e70a2cc4b7b9923a6b83d5b2bd63e
#
_cell.length_a   1.000
_cell.length_b   1.000
_cell.length_c   1.000
_cell.angle_alpha   90.00
_cell.angle_beta   90.00
_cell.angle_gamma   90.00
#
_symmetry.space_group_name_H-M   'P 1'
#
loop_
_entity.id
_entity.type
_entity.pdbx_description
1 polymer ?
#
loop_
_entity_poly.entity_id
_entity_poly.type
_entity_poly.pdbx_seq_one_letter_code
_entity_poly.pdbx_strand_id
1 'polypeptide(L)'
;KAFKKFSVKRDVSATSKHKWWNNDLEVLQKRTKKFFRAWRKYKSDENFRRYKECERVYHELLAERKNAHLRRQIESCDDDPYKFLKLSKDNPYMVDAVLRDEDGTYFESSRDNAAYILKSFFPDDDEGSDTPHAQRVRKEVTSYLLRSDTSEFPLVTTSEVVKAFEEISPFKAVPDDIIPFLIKTAIHELKDALALVYNSCLQIGYFSIIWKKGCLSVLPKPGKDDYSVIKSYRPITLLPVLGKGFEKVLLARLNHHATLSSWFHLAQFGFTKGFSCEVAVLDFVQRVQRAWAKKSAFLAFFLDISGAFDRCWHPLVLKTLIDKGCPRYLVCIIKDYLCDRKVTLSYGGVTISKILTAGCPQGGVLSPFIWKLYINTLLELMDVHAFQDFQGWADDLVAGFEFNYSTSLFDDFLVATREKLELVFQWGVDNKASFNDKTKMVLFQSPYLKKNLPFEFLSLNTSVGELKNSQSAVLLGVVLDQHLSWHKNLEKNIHSAVKISFQIVNFAKRMGYFPDSKVFRLLYTSVVESRLFYCCLAWAEVAFQKGLLDKLESAQFILAKCITRCYKNSPIKLILLFSGIYPASFYLKYMVAKKYFQVKQIRDRYRLSICPDIGGRLPVISAIIRSIEFFGISYRSVVERRVFDFDGIHPSLRREIETVLDFTSTSQFGVYDKCDLHIFTDGSKDDKDNTGCGFAIFKGYDLLNPVLRVIFHLPRHVSVYQAELVAIREAIKVCIDKWAATCRKVCFHIDNKPAIITSAAPTSKTSPLSFENYKLMIESPFDVRLCYIAAHKGFYGNEMADQLAKDGAANTPSGSNHDVNIINLVDIDISMGTAKGILRKKLDQLLAQKWSSIICSDTTMKLIPSFQHARNVVDFQCHKPHQKRFLIWFLTGCCPLNHYLFRLKLKASPKCDGCGSEVEDRNHFLNVCPLYDGYRSALIRKNWEIFQRWPGSNFQWWLEDKCNTRILFDYIIITKRFERRSSCSSEHSDT
;
A
#
# COMPACT_ATOMS: atom_id res chain seq x y z
N LYS A 1 -25.76 -28.42 -5.56
CA LYS A 1 -26.66 -29.36 -4.80
C LYS A 1 -25.90 -30.03 -3.67
N ALA A 2 -24.68 -30.57 -3.87
CA ALA A 2 -23.86 -31.18 -2.82
C ALA A 2 -23.59 -30.24 -1.66
N PHE A 3 -23.16 -28.97 -1.94
CA PHE A 3 -22.89 -27.98 -0.91
C PHE A 3 -24.11 -27.65 -0.05
N LYS A 4 -25.32 -27.52 -0.66
CA LYS A 4 -26.59 -27.35 0.10
C LYS A 4 -26.96 -28.53 0.98
N LYS A 5 -26.45 -29.72 0.67
CA LYS A 5 -26.71 -30.95 1.43
C LYS A 5 -25.84 -31.11 2.68
N PHE A 6 -24.61 -30.52 2.64
CA PHE A 6 -23.62 -30.62 3.71
C PHE A 6 -23.36 -29.31 4.45
N SER A 7 -23.85 -28.15 3.94
CA SER A 7 -23.81 -26.93 4.71
C SER A 7 -24.79 -27.01 5.87
N VAL A 8 -24.28 -26.88 7.08
CA VAL A 8 -25.12 -26.69 8.26
C VAL A 8 -25.96 -25.45 8.00
N LYS A 9 -27.24 -25.56 7.78
CA LYS A 9 -28.17 -24.44 7.71
C LYS A 9 -28.06 -23.69 9.04
N ARG A 10 -27.32 -22.62 9.06
CA ARG A 10 -27.55 -21.59 10.07
C ARG A 10 -28.94 -21.05 9.76
N ASP A 11 -29.86 -21.22 10.69
CA ASP A 11 -31.18 -20.62 10.61
C ASP A 11 -31.04 -19.11 10.38
N VAL A 12 -31.23 -18.66 9.15
CA VAL A 12 -31.22 -17.26 8.76
C VAL A 12 -32.52 -16.57 9.18
N SER A 13 -33.48 -17.33 9.74
CA SER A 13 -34.75 -16.81 10.27
C SER A 13 -34.65 -16.17 11.65
N ALA A 14 -33.53 -16.32 12.37
CA ALA A 14 -33.25 -15.48 13.52
C ALA A 14 -32.74 -14.16 13.00
N THR A 15 -33.61 -13.14 12.93
CA THR A 15 -33.23 -11.71 12.88
C THR A 15 -31.91 -11.53 13.61
N SER A 16 -30.88 -10.99 12.94
CA SER A 16 -29.53 -10.85 13.47
C SER A 16 -29.58 -9.99 14.74
N LYS A 17 -29.90 -10.63 15.89
CA LYS A 17 -29.71 -9.95 17.18
C LYS A 17 -28.24 -9.65 17.25
N HIS A 18 -27.90 -8.39 17.34
CA HIS A 18 -26.51 -7.95 17.44
C HIS A 18 -25.80 -8.78 18.52
N LYS A 19 -24.54 -9.20 18.29
CA LYS A 19 -23.77 -10.05 19.24
C LYS A 19 -23.65 -9.48 20.67
N TRP A 20 -23.98 -8.23 20.87
CA TRP A 20 -24.04 -7.54 22.17
C TRP A 20 -25.45 -7.52 22.78
N TRP A 21 -26.50 -8.00 22.06
CA TRP A 21 -27.86 -8.06 22.56
C TRP A 21 -28.04 -9.30 23.45
N ASN A 22 -28.66 -9.12 24.63
CA ASN A 22 -28.93 -10.19 25.55
C ASN A 22 -30.39 -10.12 26.09
N ASN A 23 -30.78 -11.12 26.87
CA ASN A 23 -32.12 -11.19 27.45
C ASN A 23 -32.43 -10.00 28.35
N ASP A 24 -31.44 -9.45 29.11
CA ASP A 24 -31.69 -8.31 30.02
C ASP A 24 -32.11 -7.07 29.23
N LEU A 25 -31.43 -6.80 28.10
CA LEU A 25 -31.81 -5.71 27.20
C LEU A 25 -33.19 -5.93 26.58
N GLU A 26 -33.54 -7.15 26.26
CA GLU A 26 -34.85 -7.48 25.68
C GLU A 26 -35.99 -7.26 26.73
N VAL A 27 -35.75 -7.68 27.95
CA VAL A 27 -36.71 -7.48 29.07
C VAL A 27 -36.88 -5.99 29.35
N LEU A 28 -35.78 -5.23 29.47
CA LEU A 28 -35.84 -3.78 29.68
C LEU A 28 -36.51 -3.05 28.51
N GLN A 29 -36.27 -3.43 27.28
CA GLN A 29 -36.94 -2.87 26.12
C GLN A 29 -38.45 -3.11 26.15
N LYS A 30 -38.88 -4.32 26.47
CA LYS A 30 -40.30 -4.67 26.60
C LYS A 30 -40.97 -3.85 27.75
N ARG A 31 -40.25 -3.73 28.86
CA ARG A 31 -40.71 -2.93 30.03
C ARG A 31 -40.82 -1.44 29.71
N THR A 32 -39.82 -0.87 29.05
CA THR A 32 -39.83 0.52 28.58
C THR A 32 -41.00 0.80 27.63
N LYS A 33 -41.19 -0.09 26.63
CA LYS A 33 -42.34 0.01 25.72
C LYS A 33 -43.70 -0.13 26.44
N LYS A 34 -43.81 -0.98 27.48
CA LYS A 34 -45.03 -1.10 28.31
C LYS A 34 -45.35 0.22 29.04
N PHE A 35 -44.33 0.83 29.70
CA PHE A 35 -44.55 2.08 30.39
C PHE A 35 -44.79 3.25 29.43
N PHE A 36 -44.15 3.30 28.31
CA PHE A 36 -44.41 4.27 27.24
C PHE A 36 -45.89 4.19 26.78
N ARG A 37 -46.41 2.97 26.53
CA ARG A 37 -47.82 2.77 26.15
C ARG A 37 -48.79 3.19 27.27
N ALA A 38 -48.46 2.88 28.52
CA ALA A 38 -49.26 3.30 29.68
C ALA A 38 -49.31 4.83 29.83
N TRP A 39 -48.15 5.47 29.72
CA TRP A 39 -48.10 6.97 29.72
C TRP A 39 -48.88 7.54 28.54
N ARG A 40 -48.69 7.03 27.34
CA ARG A 40 -49.43 7.53 26.17
C ARG A 40 -50.94 7.41 26.32
N LYS A 41 -51.42 6.35 26.98
CA LYS A 41 -52.85 6.10 27.23
C LYS A 41 -53.43 6.96 28.36
N TYR A 42 -52.73 7.10 29.49
CA TYR A 42 -53.26 7.71 30.71
C TYR A 42 -52.65 9.09 31.04
N LYS A 43 -51.58 9.54 30.33
CA LYS A 43 -50.90 10.82 30.45
C LYS A 43 -50.65 11.35 31.88
N SER A 44 -50.48 10.44 32.87
CA SER A 44 -50.19 10.84 34.26
C SER A 44 -48.69 11.07 34.47
N ASP A 45 -48.32 11.98 35.37
CA ASP A 45 -46.93 12.28 35.73
C ASP A 45 -46.22 11.06 36.32
N GLU A 46 -46.94 10.20 37.04
CA GLU A 46 -46.34 8.98 37.56
C GLU A 46 -45.98 7.98 36.46
N ASN A 47 -46.83 7.80 35.46
CA ASN A 47 -46.49 6.94 34.28
C ASN A 47 -45.39 7.53 33.45
N PHE A 48 -45.27 8.84 33.37
CA PHE A 48 -44.17 9.55 32.73
C PHE A 48 -42.85 9.34 33.47
N ARG A 49 -42.83 9.47 34.80
CA ARG A 49 -41.62 9.21 35.61
C ARG A 49 -41.15 7.74 35.47
N ARG A 50 -42.09 6.79 35.58
CA ARG A 50 -41.78 5.34 35.39
C ARG A 50 -41.26 5.02 34.00
N TYR A 51 -41.80 5.65 32.96
CA TYR A 51 -41.29 5.53 31.60
C TYR A 51 -39.87 6.08 31.50
N LYS A 52 -39.62 7.31 31.95
CA LYS A 52 -38.32 7.97 31.89
C LYS A 52 -37.26 7.23 32.69
N GLU A 53 -37.55 6.70 33.82
CA GLU A 53 -36.63 5.91 34.62
C GLU A 53 -36.28 4.58 33.91
N CYS A 54 -37.25 3.87 33.34
CA CYS A 54 -36.99 2.68 32.57
C CYS A 54 -36.21 2.97 31.27
N GLU A 55 -36.48 4.09 30.60
CA GLU A 55 -35.78 4.58 29.44
C GLU A 55 -34.31 4.86 29.76
N ARG A 56 -34.03 5.54 30.86
CA ARG A 56 -32.67 5.82 31.35
C ARG A 56 -31.88 4.53 31.58
N VAL A 57 -32.43 3.62 32.38
CA VAL A 57 -31.79 2.33 32.69
C VAL A 57 -31.57 1.49 31.44
N TYR A 58 -32.53 1.47 30.51
CA TYR A 58 -32.39 0.78 29.25
C TYR A 58 -31.24 1.35 28.40
N HIS A 59 -31.13 2.67 28.27
CA HIS A 59 -30.07 3.31 27.51
C HIS A 59 -28.69 3.14 28.15
N GLU A 60 -28.61 3.19 29.49
CA GLU A 60 -27.38 2.93 30.23
C GLU A 60 -26.87 1.50 29.99
N LEU A 61 -27.72 0.49 30.16
CA LEU A 61 -27.36 -0.91 29.92
C LEU A 61 -27.03 -1.16 28.44
N LEU A 62 -27.79 -0.55 27.52
CA LEU A 62 -27.53 -0.62 26.09
C LEU A 62 -26.14 -0.07 25.75
N ALA A 63 -25.78 1.09 26.28
CA ALA A 63 -24.48 1.71 26.10
C ALA A 63 -23.36 0.85 26.70
N GLU A 64 -23.56 0.34 27.90
CA GLU A 64 -22.61 -0.55 28.58
C GLU A 64 -22.32 -1.81 27.75
N ARG A 65 -23.37 -2.51 27.29
CA ARG A 65 -23.21 -3.75 26.51
C ARG A 65 -22.59 -3.53 25.14
N LYS A 66 -22.98 -2.46 24.45
CA LYS A 66 -22.33 -2.03 23.19
C LYS A 66 -20.84 -1.73 23.40
N ASN A 67 -20.53 -0.98 24.44
CA ASN A 67 -19.15 -0.61 24.76
C ASN A 67 -18.31 -1.84 25.17
N ALA A 68 -18.88 -2.76 25.97
CA ALA A 68 -18.19 -3.99 26.35
C ALA A 68 -17.92 -4.91 25.16
N HIS A 69 -18.88 -5.02 24.23
CA HIS A 69 -18.68 -5.78 22.98
C HIS A 69 -17.61 -5.15 22.10
N LEU A 70 -17.66 -3.83 21.92
CA LEU A 70 -16.70 -3.09 21.10
C LEU A 70 -15.29 -3.09 21.71
N ARG A 71 -15.18 -3.02 23.06
CA ARG A 71 -13.90 -3.19 23.76
C ARG A 71 -13.25 -4.53 23.43
N ARG A 72 -13.99 -5.64 23.53
CA ARG A 72 -13.49 -6.97 23.14
C ARG A 72 -13.03 -7.03 21.69
N GLN A 73 -13.75 -6.35 20.77
CA GLN A 73 -13.33 -6.27 19.37
C GLN A 73 -12.03 -5.44 19.20
N ILE A 74 -11.87 -4.37 19.97
CA ILE A 74 -10.67 -3.53 19.95
C ILE A 74 -9.48 -4.28 20.56
N GLU A 75 -9.67 -5.00 21.66
CA GLU A 75 -8.64 -5.84 22.26
C GLU A 75 -8.12 -6.89 21.27
N SER A 76 -9.02 -7.41 20.41
CA SER A 76 -8.63 -8.30 19.29
C SER A 76 -7.96 -7.59 18.10
N CYS A 77 -7.73 -6.27 18.16
CA CYS A 77 -7.05 -5.50 17.10
C CYS A 77 -5.54 -5.31 17.37
N ASP A 78 -5.01 -5.82 18.47
CA ASP A 78 -3.59 -5.68 18.80
C ASP A 78 -2.69 -6.30 17.71
N ASP A 79 -3.19 -7.34 17.00
CA ASP A 79 -2.52 -7.97 15.87
C ASP A 79 -2.93 -7.41 14.50
N ASP A 80 -4.07 -6.68 14.41
CA ASP A 80 -4.58 -6.09 13.16
C ASP A 80 -5.11 -4.65 13.35
N PRO A 81 -4.25 -3.64 13.20
CA PRO A 81 -4.61 -2.24 13.37
C PRO A 81 -5.61 -1.71 12.33
N TYR A 82 -5.70 -2.33 11.14
CA TYR A 82 -6.71 -1.95 10.14
C TYR A 82 -8.12 -2.28 10.62
N LYS A 83 -8.28 -3.30 11.43
CA LYS A 83 -9.56 -3.65 12.09
C LYS A 83 -10.01 -2.54 13.03
N PHE A 84 -9.08 -1.96 13.82
CA PHE A 84 -9.34 -0.78 14.65
C PHE A 84 -9.80 0.42 13.81
N LEU A 85 -9.10 0.71 12.71
CA LEU A 85 -9.46 1.81 11.82
C LEU A 85 -10.83 1.58 11.17
N LYS A 86 -11.15 0.34 10.80
CA LYS A 86 -12.46 -0.03 10.25
C LYS A 86 -13.58 0.18 11.26
N LEU A 87 -13.35 -0.18 12.54
CA LEU A 87 -14.29 0.09 13.63
C LEU A 87 -14.44 1.58 13.94
N SER A 88 -13.39 2.39 13.69
CA SER A 88 -13.43 3.84 13.95
C SER A 88 -14.18 4.63 12.88
N LYS A 89 -14.45 4.05 11.73
CA LYS A 89 -15.27 4.68 10.68
C LYS A 89 -16.73 4.34 10.95
N ASP A 90 -17.57 5.39 11.02
CA ASP A 90 -19.00 5.20 10.88
C ASP A 90 -19.21 4.61 9.47
N ASN A 91 -19.70 3.37 9.37
CA ASN A 91 -20.09 2.82 8.08
C ASN A 91 -21.21 3.72 7.56
N PRO A 92 -21.03 4.39 6.43
CA PRO A 92 -22.19 4.92 5.73
C PRO A 92 -22.93 3.67 5.24
N TYR A 93 -23.99 3.28 5.97
CA TYR A 93 -24.97 2.34 5.39
C TYR A 93 -25.41 2.94 4.06
N MET A 94 -25.54 2.08 3.04
CA MET A 94 -26.28 2.44 1.85
C MET A 94 -27.67 2.89 2.33
N VAL A 95 -27.82 4.19 2.48
CA VAL A 95 -29.13 4.80 2.57
C VAL A 95 -29.67 4.69 1.15
N ASP A 96 -30.88 4.18 0.98
CA ASP A 96 -31.65 4.32 -0.24
C ASP A 96 -31.87 5.81 -0.49
N ALA A 97 -30.84 6.48 -1.03
CA ALA A 97 -30.86 7.90 -1.25
C ALA A 97 -31.81 8.18 -2.43
N VAL A 98 -32.81 8.99 -2.20
CA VAL A 98 -33.70 9.44 -3.26
C VAL A 98 -32.87 10.33 -4.18
N LEU A 99 -32.75 9.91 -5.45
CA LEU A 99 -32.00 10.63 -6.47
C LEU A 99 -32.89 11.67 -7.13
N ARG A 100 -32.25 12.68 -7.70
CA ARG A 100 -32.88 13.65 -8.60
C ARG A 100 -32.28 13.54 -10.00
N ASP A 101 -33.07 13.83 -11.02
CA ASP A 101 -32.65 13.93 -12.39
C ASP A 101 -31.81 15.20 -12.67
N GLU A 102 -31.51 15.44 -13.95
CA GLU A 102 -30.74 16.63 -14.37
C GLU A 102 -31.55 17.92 -14.24
N ASP A 103 -32.88 17.84 -14.27
CA ASP A 103 -33.84 18.97 -14.10
C ASP A 103 -34.09 19.27 -12.60
N GLY A 104 -33.56 18.47 -11.70
CA GLY A 104 -33.71 18.64 -10.25
C GLY A 104 -34.93 17.97 -9.65
N THR A 105 -35.69 17.20 -10.43
CA THR A 105 -36.89 16.48 -9.98
C THR A 105 -36.49 15.18 -9.26
N TYR A 106 -37.06 14.95 -8.06
CA TYR A 106 -36.81 13.74 -7.30
C TYR A 106 -37.70 12.58 -7.75
N PHE A 107 -37.09 11.38 -7.82
CA PHE A 107 -37.86 10.17 -8.15
C PHE A 107 -38.61 9.67 -6.92
N GLU A 108 -39.93 9.49 -7.06
CA GLU A 108 -40.80 9.05 -5.94
C GLU A 108 -40.74 7.55 -5.71
N SER A 109 -40.57 6.74 -6.77
CA SER A 109 -40.55 5.29 -6.62
C SER A 109 -39.13 4.69 -6.62
N SER A 110 -38.93 3.61 -5.87
CA SER A 110 -37.69 2.85 -5.87
C SER A 110 -37.39 2.24 -7.25
N ARG A 111 -38.44 1.97 -8.06
CA ARG A 111 -38.28 1.43 -9.40
C ARG A 111 -37.71 2.48 -10.35
N ASP A 112 -38.18 3.72 -10.28
CA ASP A 112 -37.72 4.81 -11.15
C ASP A 112 -36.28 5.22 -10.75
N ASN A 113 -35.99 5.31 -9.47
CA ASN A 113 -34.63 5.48 -8.98
C ASN A 113 -33.69 4.40 -9.53
N ALA A 114 -34.07 3.14 -9.43
CA ALA A 114 -33.25 2.03 -9.92
C ALA A 114 -33.09 2.06 -11.45
N ALA A 115 -34.14 2.40 -12.19
CA ALA A 115 -34.10 2.57 -13.65
C ALA A 115 -33.16 3.71 -14.06
N TYR A 116 -33.27 4.86 -13.38
CA TYR A 116 -32.38 6.01 -13.58
C TYR A 116 -30.92 5.67 -13.30
N ILE A 117 -30.64 4.96 -12.21
CA ILE A 117 -29.29 4.48 -11.90
C ILE A 117 -28.70 3.64 -13.02
N LEU A 118 -29.46 2.64 -13.52
CA LEU A 118 -28.99 1.76 -14.60
C LEU A 118 -28.80 2.52 -15.92
N LYS A 119 -29.71 3.43 -16.26
CA LYS A 119 -29.62 4.25 -17.48
C LYS A 119 -28.41 5.19 -17.43
N SER A 120 -28.20 5.86 -16.29
CA SER A 120 -27.14 6.86 -16.16
C SER A 120 -25.74 6.25 -16.14
N PHE A 121 -25.56 5.09 -15.47
CA PHE A 121 -24.25 4.44 -15.42
C PHE A 121 -23.92 3.64 -16.68
N PHE A 122 -24.90 3.04 -17.33
CA PHE A 122 -24.67 2.15 -18.47
C PHE A 122 -25.45 2.67 -19.69
N PRO A 123 -24.88 3.65 -20.41
CA PRO A 123 -25.49 4.11 -21.67
C PRO A 123 -25.45 2.98 -22.71
N ASP A 124 -26.41 3.00 -23.62
CA ASP A 124 -26.44 2.06 -24.73
C ASP A 124 -25.53 2.54 -25.86
N ASP A 125 -24.97 1.60 -26.60
CA ASP A 125 -24.27 1.88 -27.85
C ASP A 125 -25.34 2.12 -28.96
N ASP A 126 -25.37 3.33 -29.46
CA ASP A 126 -26.30 3.74 -30.53
C ASP A 126 -25.58 3.76 -31.89
N GLU A 127 -25.94 2.82 -32.77
CA GLU A 127 -25.36 2.73 -34.11
C GLU A 127 -25.82 3.90 -35.00
N GLY A 128 -26.98 4.50 -34.71
CA GLY A 128 -27.48 5.65 -35.42
C GLY A 128 -26.64 6.92 -35.28
N SER A 129 -25.85 6.99 -34.23
CA SER A 129 -24.92 8.09 -33.93
C SER A 129 -23.50 7.85 -34.45
N ASP A 130 -23.26 6.79 -35.24
CA ASP A 130 -21.91 6.42 -35.70
C ASP A 130 -21.35 7.42 -36.71
N THR A 131 -20.16 7.93 -36.47
CA THR A 131 -19.38 8.67 -37.45
C THR A 131 -18.90 7.74 -38.57
N PRO A 132 -18.47 8.28 -39.73
CA PRO A 132 -17.91 7.47 -40.84
C PRO A 132 -16.68 6.62 -40.33
N HIS A 133 -15.95 7.12 -39.32
CA HIS A 133 -14.89 6.35 -38.68
C HIS A 133 -15.48 5.15 -37.91
N ALA A 134 -16.48 5.38 -37.07
CA ALA A 134 -17.10 4.33 -36.28
C ALA A 134 -17.72 3.23 -37.16
N GLN A 135 -18.37 3.60 -38.23
CA GLN A 135 -18.92 2.65 -39.22
C GLN A 135 -17.83 1.78 -39.85
N ARG A 136 -16.66 2.36 -40.20
CA ARG A 136 -15.52 1.60 -40.74
C ARG A 136 -15.00 0.61 -39.74
N VAL A 137 -14.81 1.05 -38.47
CA VAL A 137 -14.31 0.18 -37.37
C VAL A 137 -15.26 -1.02 -37.21
N ARG A 138 -16.58 -0.82 -37.15
CA ARG A 138 -17.55 -1.94 -37.05
C ARG A 138 -17.42 -2.90 -38.22
N LYS A 139 -17.36 -2.37 -39.48
CA LYS A 139 -17.25 -3.16 -40.69
C LYS A 139 -15.96 -4.01 -40.68
N GLU A 140 -14.82 -3.44 -40.30
CA GLU A 140 -13.55 -4.14 -40.26
C GLU A 140 -13.55 -5.24 -39.20
N VAL A 141 -14.06 -4.97 -37.98
CA VAL A 141 -14.19 -5.98 -36.92
C VAL A 141 -15.13 -7.10 -37.37
N THR A 142 -16.28 -6.79 -37.96
CA THR A 142 -17.24 -7.79 -38.43
C THR A 142 -16.61 -8.67 -39.52
N SER A 143 -15.92 -8.07 -40.48
CA SER A 143 -15.24 -8.80 -41.57
C SER A 143 -14.15 -9.72 -41.03
N TYR A 144 -13.40 -9.29 -40.02
CA TYR A 144 -12.39 -10.14 -39.33
C TYR A 144 -13.04 -11.33 -38.65
N LEU A 145 -14.14 -11.11 -37.89
CA LEU A 145 -14.82 -12.17 -37.14
C LEU A 145 -15.50 -13.21 -38.02
N LEU A 146 -15.91 -12.85 -39.24
CA LEU A 146 -16.53 -13.77 -40.22
C LEU A 146 -15.51 -14.71 -40.89
N ARG A 147 -14.21 -14.44 -40.85
CA ARG A 147 -13.19 -15.34 -41.43
C ARG A 147 -13.20 -16.67 -40.65
N SER A 148 -13.17 -17.78 -41.36
CA SER A 148 -12.93 -19.09 -40.76
C SER A 148 -11.41 -19.26 -40.51
N ASP A 149 -11.03 -19.58 -39.29
CA ASP A 149 -9.65 -19.91 -38.94
C ASP A 149 -9.68 -21.08 -37.98
N THR A 150 -8.94 -22.14 -38.31
CA THR A 150 -8.77 -23.38 -37.56
C THR A 150 -7.43 -23.41 -36.83
N SER A 151 -6.80 -22.25 -36.61
CA SER A 151 -5.51 -22.20 -35.91
C SER A 151 -5.58 -22.83 -34.52
N GLU A 152 -4.65 -23.72 -34.27
CA GLU A 152 -4.48 -24.35 -32.96
C GLU A 152 -4.09 -23.29 -31.93
N PHE A 153 -4.60 -23.44 -30.70
CA PHE A 153 -4.24 -22.57 -29.57
C PHE A 153 -3.63 -23.40 -28.43
N PRO A 154 -2.71 -22.86 -27.65
CA PRO A 154 -2.15 -23.55 -26.50
C PRO A 154 -3.24 -23.87 -25.46
N LEU A 155 -3.36 -25.15 -25.05
CA LEU A 155 -4.33 -25.57 -24.03
C LEU A 155 -4.06 -24.89 -22.69
N VAL A 156 -5.12 -24.63 -21.94
CA VAL A 156 -5.04 -24.13 -20.56
C VAL A 156 -4.58 -25.30 -19.69
N THR A 157 -3.50 -25.10 -18.96
CA THR A 157 -2.92 -26.07 -18.04
C THR A 157 -3.54 -25.97 -16.64
N THR A 158 -3.44 -27.05 -15.88
CA THR A 158 -3.89 -27.07 -14.48
C THR A 158 -3.12 -26.07 -13.62
N SER A 159 -1.85 -25.82 -13.93
CA SER A 159 -1.01 -24.80 -13.28
C SER A 159 -1.56 -23.38 -13.52
N GLU A 160 -1.98 -23.03 -14.75
CA GLU A 160 -2.64 -21.74 -15.02
C GLU A 160 -3.91 -21.57 -14.17
N VAL A 161 -4.69 -22.64 -14.03
CA VAL A 161 -5.94 -22.62 -13.22
C VAL A 161 -5.63 -22.40 -11.74
N VAL A 162 -4.73 -23.17 -11.16
CA VAL A 162 -4.33 -23.03 -9.75
C VAL A 162 -3.87 -21.60 -9.47
N LYS A 163 -2.92 -21.10 -10.27
CA LYS A 163 -2.38 -19.75 -10.12
C LYS A 163 -3.45 -18.65 -10.25
N ALA A 164 -4.39 -18.80 -11.17
CA ALA A 164 -5.48 -17.86 -11.35
C ALA A 164 -6.33 -17.69 -10.08
N PHE A 165 -6.62 -18.80 -9.37
CA PHE A 165 -7.39 -18.75 -8.13
C PHE A 165 -6.57 -18.35 -6.91
N GLU A 166 -5.28 -18.68 -6.83
CA GLU A 166 -4.38 -18.22 -5.77
C GLU A 166 -4.32 -16.69 -5.69
N GLU A 167 -4.35 -16.01 -6.83
CA GLU A 167 -4.32 -14.55 -6.89
C GLU A 167 -5.64 -13.87 -6.49
N ILE A 168 -6.75 -14.60 -6.37
CA ILE A 168 -8.04 -14.06 -5.96
C ILE A 168 -8.10 -14.02 -4.43
N SER A 169 -8.45 -12.86 -3.85
CA SER A 169 -8.64 -12.74 -2.39
C SER A 169 -9.73 -13.69 -1.90
N PRO A 170 -9.50 -14.48 -0.83
CA PRO A 170 -10.45 -15.49 -0.35
C PRO A 170 -11.77 -14.90 0.15
N PHE A 171 -11.79 -13.64 0.56
CA PHE A 171 -12.96 -12.95 1.13
C PHE A 171 -13.54 -11.87 0.20
N LYS A 172 -13.23 -11.93 -1.10
CA LYS A 172 -13.77 -10.98 -2.08
C LYS A 172 -15.27 -11.19 -2.24
N ALA A 173 -16.04 -10.10 -2.27
CA ALA A 173 -17.49 -10.14 -2.49
C ALA A 173 -17.81 -10.70 -3.89
N VAL A 174 -18.83 -11.56 -3.94
CA VAL A 174 -19.34 -12.21 -5.17
C VAL A 174 -20.88 -12.16 -5.16
N PRO A 175 -21.54 -12.27 -6.32
CA PRO A 175 -23.01 -12.20 -6.41
C PRO A 175 -23.72 -13.51 -6.08
N ASP A 176 -22.98 -14.62 -6.02
CA ASP A 176 -23.49 -15.98 -5.81
C ASP A 176 -22.99 -16.58 -4.49
N ASP A 177 -23.46 -17.79 -4.16
CA ASP A 177 -23.08 -18.51 -2.93
C ASP A 177 -21.66 -19.12 -3.02
N ILE A 178 -21.00 -19.05 -4.18
CA ILE A 178 -19.67 -19.64 -4.40
C ILE A 178 -18.60 -18.59 -4.05
N ILE A 179 -18.21 -18.54 -2.78
CA ILE A 179 -17.16 -17.62 -2.33
C ILE A 179 -15.75 -18.10 -2.75
N PRO A 180 -14.82 -17.21 -3.02
CA PRO A 180 -13.45 -17.57 -3.46
C PRO A 180 -12.72 -18.51 -2.51
N PHE A 181 -12.97 -18.40 -1.20
CA PHE A 181 -12.38 -19.30 -0.18
C PHE A 181 -12.69 -20.78 -0.46
N LEU A 182 -13.92 -21.11 -0.84
CA LEU A 182 -14.33 -22.50 -1.12
C LEU A 182 -13.57 -23.07 -2.32
N ILE A 183 -13.46 -22.28 -3.40
CA ILE A 183 -12.74 -22.74 -4.59
C ILE A 183 -11.25 -22.90 -4.28
N LYS A 184 -10.64 -21.96 -3.54
CA LYS A 184 -9.23 -22.07 -3.16
C LYS A 184 -8.93 -23.29 -2.32
N THR A 185 -9.84 -23.67 -1.42
CA THR A 185 -9.67 -24.85 -0.57
C THR A 185 -9.74 -26.14 -1.40
N ALA A 186 -10.59 -26.19 -2.43
CA ALA A 186 -10.79 -27.36 -3.28
C ALA A 186 -10.10 -27.27 -4.64
N ILE A 187 -9.12 -26.35 -4.81
CA ILE A 187 -8.57 -26.05 -6.14
C ILE A 187 -7.81 -27.24 -6.72
N HIS A 188 -7.12 -28.03 -5.88
CA HIS A 188 -6.33 -29.18 -6.33
C HIS A 188 -7.22 -30.34 -6.84
N GLU A 189 -8.44 -30.45 -6.32
CA GLU A 189 -9.45 -31.41 -6.80
C GLU A 189 -10.22 -30.90 -8.03
N LEU A 190 -10.33 -29.57 -8.17
CA LEU A 190 -11.13 -28.94 -9.23
C LEU A 190 -10.31 -28.55 -10.46
N LYS A 191 -8.98 -28.50 -10.38
CA LYS A 191 -8.09 -27.95 -11.40
C LYS A 191 -8.26 -28.59 -12.78
N ASP A 192 -8.39 -29.92 -12.84
CA ASP A 192 -8.50 -30.67 -14.09
C ASP A 192 -9.86 -30.40 -14.77
N ALA A 193 -10.94 -30.44 -14.01
CA ALA A 193 -12.27 -30.14 -14.50
C ALA A 193 -12.40 -28.68 -14.98
N LEU A 194 -11.80 -27.71 -14.24
CA LEU A 194 -11.79 -26.31 -14.62
C LEU A 194 -10.94 -26.07 -15.88
N ALA A 195 -9.79 -26.75 -16.00
CA ALA A 195 -8.96 -26.65 -17.20
C ALA A 195 -9.72 -27.17 -18.44
N LEU A 196 -10.44 -28.30 -18.31
CA LEU A 196 -11.28 -28.84 -19.38
C LEU A 196 -12.38 -27.84 -19.79
N VAL A 197 -13.11 -27.27 -18.83
CA VAL A 197 -14.17 -26.28 -19.10
C VAL A 197 -13.59 -25.04 -19.79
N TYR A 198 -12.45 -24.52 -19.33
CA TYR A 198 -11.83 -23.33 -19.91
C TYR A 198 -11.30 -23.60 -21.31
N ASN A 199 -10.73 -24.78 -21.57
CA ASN A 199 -10.33 -25.22 -22.90
C ASN A 199 -11.53 -25.31 -23.87
N SER A 200 -12.64 -25.91 -23.41
CA SER A 200 -13.87 -25.95 -24.20
C SER A 200 -14.41 -24.56 -24.52
N CYS A 201 -14.36 -23.64 -23.54
CA CYS A 201 -14.72 -22.24 -23.76
C CYS A 201 -13.85 -21.54 -24.80
N LEU A 202 -12.53 -21.80 -24.80
CA LEU A 202 -11.61 -21.21 -25.80
C LEU A 202 -11.84 -21.80 -27.18
N GLN A 203 -12.07 -23.11 -27.27
CA GLN A 203 -12.28 -23.81 -28.53
C GLN A 203 -13.49 -23.29 -29.30
N ILE A 204 -14.61 -23.03 -28.58
CA ILE A 204 -15.87 -22.53 -29.20
C ILE A 204 -15.98 -21.00 -29.17
N GLY A 205 -15.00 -20.29 -28.58
CA GLY A 205 -15.04 -18.85 -28.43
C GLY A 205 -16.18 -18.34 -27.52
N TYR A 206 -16.60 -19.11 -26.51
CA TYR A 206 -17.76 -18.82 -25.67
C TYR A 206 -17.38 -18.56 -24.22
N PHE A 207 -17.68 -17.38 -23.72
CA PHE A 207 -17.61 -17.04 -22.31
C PHE A 207 -18.98 -17.26 -21.66
N SER A 208 -19.07 -18.18 -20.71
CA SER A 208 -20.36 -18.63 -20.17
C SER A 208 -21.28 -17.49 -19.73
N ILE A 209 -22.54 -17.52 -20.17
CA ILE A 209 -23.57 -16.53 -19.84
C ILE A 209 -23.82 -16.41 -18.33
N ILE A 210 -23.60 -17.48 -17.58
CA ILE A 210 -23.72 -17.47 -16.12
C ILE A 210 -22.67 -16.55 -15.50
N TRP A 211 -21.46 -16.50 -16.08
CA TRP A 211 -20.36 -15.67 -15.61
C TRP A 211 -20.47 -14.22 -16.06
N LYS A 212 -21.32 -13.91 -17.08
CA LYS A 212 -21.63 -12.57 -17.57
C LYS A 212 -22.68 -11.84 -16.69
N LYS A 213 -23.39 -12.58 -15.79
CA LYS A 213 -24.38 -12.00 -14.87
C LYS A 213 -23.68 -11.31 -13.70
N GLY A 214 -23.83 -10.00 -13.62
CA GLY A 214 -23.28 -9.17 -12.56
C GLY A 214 -24.35 -8.62 -11.63
N CYS A 215 -24.01 -8.45 -10.35
CA CYS A 215 -24.83 -7.72 -9.38
C CYS A 215 -24.20 -6.34 -9.13
N LEU A 216 -24.98 -5.28 -9.36
CA LEU A 216 -24.53 -3.89 -9.19
C LEU A 216 -24.60 -3.50 -7.71
N SER A 217 -23.49 -3.01 -7.19
CA SER A 217 -23.38 -2.34 -5.91
C SER A 217 -23.04 -0.87 -6.14
N VAL A 218 -23.93 0.03 -5.76
CA VAL A 218 -23.76 1.47 -5.90
C VAL A 218 -23.11 2.03 -4.65
N LEU A 219 -21.87 2.54 -4.78
CA LEU A 219 -21.08 3.02 -3.63
C LEU A 219 -20.94 4.54 -3.66
N PRO A 220 -21.21 5.26 -2.54
CA PRO A 220 -21.01 6.70 -2.47
C PRO A 220 -19.53 7.06 -2.54
N LYS A 221 -19.20 8.10 -3.32
CA LYS A 221 -17.87 8.71 -3.35
C LYS A 221 -17.66 9.50 -2.07
N PRO A 222 -16.57 9.31 -1.32
CA PRO A 222 -16.36 10.04 -0.07
C PRO A 222 -16.15 11.54 -0.32
N GLY A 223 -16.71 12.39 0.55
CA GLY A 223 -16.48 13.84 0.56
C GLY A 223 -17.25 14.60 -0.52
N LYS A 224 -18.39 14.11 -0.96
CA LYS A 224 -19.33 14.84 -1.78
C LYS A 224 -20.32 15.61 -0.90
N ASP A 225 -20.68 16.80 -1.31
CA ASP A 225 -21.61 17.67 -0.58
C ASP A 225 -23.07 17.25 -0.82
N ASP A 226 -23.36 16.72 -2.01
CA ASP A 226 -24.70 16.30 -2.41
C ASP A 226 -24.70 14.84 -2.91
N TYR A 227 -25.44 14.00 -2.21
CA TYR A 227 -25.67 12.58 -2.56
C TYR A 227 -27.03 12.34 -3.23
N SER A 228 -27.80 13.38 -3.55
CA SER A 228 -29.00 13.24 -4.40
C SER A 228 -28.67 13.13 -5.90
N VAL A 229 -27.44 13.42 -6.30
CA VAL A 229 -26.98 13.34 -7.70
C VAL A 229 -26.22 12.06 -7.98
N ILE A 230 -26.51 11.41 -9.10
CA ILE A 230 -25.90 10.14 -9.52
C ILE A 230 -24.37 10.22 -9.66
N LYS A 231 -23.82 11.38 -10.05
CA LYS A 231 -22.37 11.64 -10.17
C LYS A 231 -21.60 11.49 -8.82
N SER A 232 -22.33 11.48 -7.68
CA SER A 232 -21.74 11.24 -6.35
C SER A 232 -21.52 9.75 -6.01
N TYR A 233 -21.84 8.84 -6.92
CA TYR A 233 -21.71 7.39 -6.72
C TYR A 233 -20.75 6.74 -7.72
N ARG A 234 -20.35 5.49 -7.39
CA ARG A 234 -19.59 4.58 -8.27
C ARG A 234 -20.36 3.28 -8.47
N PRO A 235 -20.53 2.80 -9.70
CA PRO A 235 -21.14 1.50 -10.00
C PRO A 235 -20.07 0.40 -9.88
N ILE A 236 -20.15 -0.46 -8.89
CA ILE A 236 -19.26 -1.62 -8.76
C ILE A 236 -20.04 -2.88 -9.11
N THR A 237 -19.63 -3.59 -10.13
CA THR A 237 -20.27 -4.84 -10.56
C THR A 237 -19.58 -6.04 -9.93
N LEU A 238 -20.31 -6.76 -9.08
CA LEU A 238 -19.86 -8.04 -8.51
C LEU A 238 -20.06 -9.13 -9.55
N LEU A 239 -19.05 -9.95 -9.80
CA LEU A 239 -19.02 -11.01 -10.81
C LEU A 239 -18.73 -12.39 -10.15
N PRO A 240 -19.25 -13.49 -10.72
CA PRO A 240 -19.01 -14.85 -10.25
C PRO A 240 -17.53 -15.22 -10.21
N VAL A 241 -17.14 -16.00 -9.18
CA VAL A 241 -15.72 -16.33 -8.95
C VAL A 241 -15.12 -17.22 -10.04
N LEU A 242 -15.90 -18.16 -10.60
CA LEU A 242 -15.42 -19.03 -11.68
C LEU A 242 -15.11 -18.23 -12.95
N GLY A 243 -15.98 -17.24 -13.28
CA GLY A 243 -15.71 -16.28 -14.36
C GLY A 243 -14.44 -15.47 -14.11
N LYS A 244 -14.21 -14.99 -12.88
CA LYS A 244 -12.98 -14.27 -12.52
C LYS A 244 -11.72 -15.14 -12.64
N GLY A 245 -11.80 -16.44 -12.34
CA GLY A 245 -10.71 -17.40 -12.59
C GLY A 245 -10.35 -17.46 -14.06
N PHE A 246 -11.37 -17.59 -14.93
CA PHE A 246 -11.15 -17.59 -16.39
C PHE A 246 -10.63 -16.25 -16.90
N GLU A 247 -11.17 -15.12 -16.43
CA GLU A 247 -10.63 -13.78 -16.73
C GLU A 247 -9.15 -13.66 -16.37
N LYS A 248 -8.69 -14.30 -15.27
CA LYS A 248 -7.27 -14.33 -14.87
C LYS A 248 -6.40 -15.10 -15.85
N VAL A 249 -6.86 -16.26 -16.32
CA VAL A 249 -6.16 -17.05 -17.35
C VAL A 249 -6.04 -16.24 -18.64
N LEU A 250 -7.16 -15.64 -19.11
CA LEU A 250 -7.17 -14.79 -20.30
C LEU A 250 -6.23 -13.58 -20.16
N LEU A 251 -6.26 -12.89 -19.01
CA LEU A 251 -5.40 -11.74 -18.74
C LEU A 251 -3.90 -12.12 -18.77
N ALA A 252 -3.54 -13.29 -18.24
CA ALA A 252 -2.15 -13.75 -18.28
C ALA A 252 -1.66 -13.96 -19.72
N ARG A 253 -2.50 -14.55 -20.57
CA ARG A 253 -2.20 -14.77 -21.99
C ARG A 253 -2.16 -13.48 -22.80
N LEU A 254 -3.10 -12.56 -22.57
CA LEU A 254 -3.11 -11.23 -23.18
C LEU A 254 -1.86 -10.42 -22.79
N ASN A 255 -1.46 -10.45 -21.51
CA ASN A 255 -0.23 -9.78 -21.07
C ASN A 255 1.02 -10.37 -21.71
N HIS A 256 1.06 -11.68 -21.94
CA HIS A 256 2.16 -12.32 -22.67
C HIS A 256 2.32 -11.72 -24.07
N HIS A 257 1.26 -11.71 -24.87
CA HIS A 257 1.31 -11.16 -26.22
C HIS A 257 1.57 -9.64 -26.21
N ALA A 258 0.95 -8.91 -25.29
CA ALA A 258 1.17 -7.46 -25.16
C ALA A 258 2.62 -7.12 -24.77
N THR A 259 3.29 -7.98 -24.00
CA THR A 259 4.70 -7.79 -23.63
C THR A 259 5.64 -8.11 -24.78
N LEU A 260 5.42 -9.21 -25.50
CA LEU A 260 6.26 -9.61 -26.63
C LEU A 260 6.20 -8.59 -27.77
N SER A 261 5.02 -8.09 -28.10
CA SER A 261 4.79 -7.20 -29.23
C SER A 261 4.66 -5.71 -28.85
N SER A 262 4.98 -5.35 -27.59
CA SER A 262 4.98 -3.96 -27.12
C SER A 262 3.69 -3.19 -27.45
N TRP A 263 2.53 -3.75 -27.14
CA TRP A 263 1.22 -3.18 -27.55
C TRP A 263 0.93 -1.79 -26.99
N PHE A 264 1.49 -1.44 -25.83
CA PHE A 264 1.11 -0.22 -25.11
C PHE A 264 2.13 0.89 -25.27
N HIS A 265 1.65 2.09 -25.48
CA HIS A 265 2.46 3.30 -25.56
C HIS A 265 3.19 3.57 -24.24
N LEU A 266 4.41 4.13 -24.29
CA LEU A 266 5.24 4.39 -23.11
C LEU A 266 4.64 5.44 -22.16
N ALA A 267 3.83 6.36 -22.68
CA ALA A 267 3.09 7.36 -21.89
C ALA A 267 1.91 6.75 -21.10
N GLN A 268 1.61 5.44 -21.27
CA GLN A 268 0.55 4.75 -20.54
C GLN A 268 1.04 4.29 -19.16
N PHE A 269 0.84 5.12 -18.14
CA PHE A 269 1.25 4.84 -16.76
C PHE A 269 0.21 3.99 -16.02
N GLY A 270 -1.09 4.26 -16.22
CA GLY A 270 -2.18 3.58 -15.55
C GLY A 270 -2.23 2.07 -15.85
N PHE A 271 -2.48 1.25 -14.82
CA PHE A 271 -2.57 -0.21 -14.90
C PHE A 271 -1.35 -0.90 -15.51
N THR A 272 -0.19 -0.22 -15.55
CA THR A 272 1.07 -0.75 -16.07
C THR A 272 1.95 -1.24 -14.92
N LYS A 273 2.43 -2.48 -15.01
CA LYS A 273 3.28 -3.09 -13.98
C LYS A 273 4.54 -2.24 -13.73
N GLY A 274 4.81 -1.95 -12.45
CA GLY A 274 5.96 -1.17 -12.02
C GLY A 274 5.71 0.32 -11.90
N PHE A 275 4.73 0.90 -12.57
CA PHE A 275 4.35 2.30 -12.41
C PHE A 275 3.53 2.55 -11.13
N SER A 276 3.69 3.74 -10.57
CA SER A 276 2.93 4.23 -9.42
C SER A 276 2.55 5.69 -9.65
N CYS A 277 1.57 6.18 -8.90
CA CYS A 277 1.24 7.62 -8.90
C CYS A 277 2.47 8.50 -8.64
N GLU A 278 3.41 8.02 -7.81
CA GLU A 278 4.67 8.70 -7.52
C GLU A 278 5.50 8.93 -8.77
N VAL A 279 5.62 7.91 -9.63
CA VAL A 279 6.39 7.98 -10.89
C VAL A 279 5.72 8.92 -11.87
N ALA A 280 4.39 8.82 -12.05
CA ALA A 280 3.64 9.65 -12.98
C ALA A 280 3.70 11.14 -12.60
N VAL A 281 3.52 11.48 -11.32
CA VAL A 281 3.61 12.87 -10.86
C VAL A 281 5.04 13.41 -10.94
N LEU A 282 6.04 12.59 -10.59
CA LEU A 282 7.45 12.98 -10.71
C LEU A 282 7.83 13.28 -12.17
N ASP A 283 7.40 12.43 -13.11
CA ASP A 283 7.66 12.62 -14.53
C ASP A 283 7.05 13.94 -15.04
N PHE A 284 5.79 14.22 -14.66
CA PHE A 284 5.15 15.49 -14.98
C PHE A 284 5.92 16.70 -14.42
N VAL A 285 6.29 16.67 -13.14
CA VAL A 285 7.06 17.76 -12.49
C VAL A 285 8.39 17.99 -13.19
N GLN A 286 9.09 16.93 -13.59
CA GLN A 286 10.32 17.03 -14.34
C GLN A 286 10.14 17.68 -15.71
N ARG A 287 9.05 17.38 -16.42
CA ARG A 287 8.73 18.00 -17.71
C ARG A 287 8.55 19.52 -17.55
N VAL A 288 7.75 19.94 -16.57
CA VAL A 288 7.57 21.36 -16.23
C VAL A 288 8.90 22.03 -15.90
N GLN A 289 9.73 21.42 -15.04
CA GLN A 289 11.02 22.01 -14.65
C GLN A 289 12.05 22.02 -15.80
N ARG A 290 11.98 21.08 -16.75
CA ARG A 290 12.79 21.11 -17.98
C ARG A 290 12.43 22.30 -18.87
N ALA A 291 11.12 22.56 -19.06
CA ALA A 291 10.67 23.74 -19.79
C ALA A 291 11.22 25.03 -19.12
N TRP A 292 11.15 25.12 -17.79
CA TRP A 292 11.72 26.24 -17.03
C TRP A 292 13.23 26.40 -17.20
N ALA A 293 13.97 25.28 -17.23
CA ALA A 293 15.42 25.29 -17.46
C ALA A 293 15.80 25.87 -18.84
N LYS A 294 14.91 25.68 -19.83
CA LYS A 294 15.03 26.29 -21.18
C LYS A 294 14.46 27.73 -21.24
N LYS A 295 14.08 28.32 -20.11
CA LYS A 295 13.40 29.63 -20.03
C LYS A 295 12.05 29.66 -20.76
N SER A 296 11.34 28.52 -20.81
CA SER A 296 10.03 28.38 -21.41
C SER A 296 8.94 28.27 -20.31
N ALA A 297 7.71 28.64 -20.65
CA ALA A 297 6.52 28.28 -19.88
C ALA A 297 6.01 26.91 -20.32
N PHE A 298 5.22 26.28 -19.47
CA PHE A 298 4.61 24.97 -19.76
C PHE A 298 3.10 25.06 -19.57
N LEU A 299 2.33 24.98 -20.66
CA LEU A 299 0.87 24.96 -20.64
C LEU A 299 0.37 23.53 -20.58
N ALA A 300 -0.33 23.18 -19.52
CA ALA A 300 -0.85 21.81 -19.32
C ALA A 300 -2.37 21.77 -19.26
N PHE A 301 -2.94 20.74 -19.87
CA PHE A 301 -4.36 20.41 -19.87
C PHE A 301 -4.58 19.10 -19.13
N PHE A 302 -5.41 19.14 -18.10
CA PHE A 302 -5.82 17.98 -17.30
C PHE A 302 -7.20 17.57 -17.80
N LEU A 303 -7.23 16.57 -18.67
CA LEU A 303 -8.40 16.11 -19.39
C LEU A 303 -9.15 15.03 -18.56
N ASP A 304 -10.45 15.19 -18.37
CA ASP A 304 -11.30 14.27 -17.60
C ASP A 304 -12.26 13.54 -18.56
N ILE A 305 -12.17 12.20 -18.61
CA ILE A 305 -13.03 11.36 -19.45
C ILE A 305 -14.21 10.85 -18.63
N SER A 306 -15.42 11.11 -19.10
CA SER A 306 -16.65 10.75 -18.40
C SER A 306 -16.97 9.26 -18.55
N GLY A 307 -17.16 8.55 -17.41
CA GLY A 307 -17.66 7.17 -17.43
C GLY A 307 -16.73 6.18 -18.13
N ALA A 308 -15.42 6.33 -17.99
CA ALA A 308 -14.37 5.61 -18.69
C ALA A 308 -14.66 4.10 -18.89
N PHE A 309 -14.84 3.35 -17.81
CA PHE A 309 -15.13 1.92 -17.90
C PHE A 309 -16.52 1.61 -18.45
N ASP A 310 -17.49 2.45 -18.12
CA ASP A 310 -18.90 2.20 -18.40
C ASP A 310 -19.29 2.56 -19.85
N ARG A 311 -18.43 3.37 -20.53
CA ARG A 311 -18.61 3.83 -21.92
C ARG A 311 -17.59 3.24 -22.90
N CYS A 312 -16.72 2.34 -22.46
CA CYS A 312 -15.71 1.70 -23.30
C CYS A 312 -16.37 1.03 -24.51
N TRP A 313 -16.11 1.54 -25.72
CA TRP A 313 -16.75 1.08 -26.94
C TRP A 313 -16.15 -0.23 -27.43
N HIS A 314 -16.97 -1.28 -27.51
CA HIS A 314 -16.51 -2.64 -27.80
C HIS A 314 -15.83 -2.79 -29.17
N PRO A 315 -16.34 -2.21 -30.27
CA PRO A 315 -15.70 -2.31 -31.58
C PRO A 315 -14.27 -1.77 -31.61
N LEU A 316 -13.98 -0.63 -30.93
CA LEU A 316 -12.61 -0.11 -30.87
C LEU A 316 -11.67 -1.06 -30.12
N VAL A 317 -12.12 -1.66 -29.01
CA VAL A 317 -11.31 -2.63 -28.26
C VAL A 317 -10.94 -3.82 -29.14
N LEU A 318 -11.89 -4.38 -29.87
CA LEU A 318 -11.68 -5.50 -30.78
C LEU A 318 -10.77 -5.12 -31.95
N LYS A 319 -11.01 -3.95 -32.56
CA LYS A 319 -10.15 -3.41 -33.63
C LYS A 319 -8.70 -3.27 -33.14
N THR A 320 -8.50 -2.71 -31.96
CA THR A 320 -7.16 -2.55 -31.37
C THR A 320 -6.48 -3.89 -31.15
N LEU A 321 -7.19 -4.91 -30.65
CA LEU A 321 -6.63 -6.28 -30.52
C LEU A 321 -6.20 -6.86 -31.88
N ILE A 322 -7.04 -6.67 -32.92
CA ILE A 322 -6.76 -7.13 -34.28
C ILE A 322 -5.52 -6.43 -34.83
N ASP A 323 -5.44 -5.11 -34.73
CA ASP A 323 -4.32 -4.29 -35.23
C ASP A 323 -3.00 -4.60 -34.52
N LYS A 324 -3.05 -4.98 -33.25
CA LYS A 324 -1.89 -5.41 -32.47
C LYS A 324 -1.48 -6.87 -32.71
N GLY A 325 -2.13 -7.57 -33.65
CA GLY A 325 -1.83 -8.97 -33.97
C GLY A 325 -2.19 -9.95 -32.86
N CYS A 326 -3.24 -9.67 -32.09
CA CYS A 326 -3.70 -10.58 -31.05
C CYS A 326 -4.17 -11.91 -31.66
N PRO A 327 -3.78 -13.08 -31.12
CA PRO A 327 -4.26 -14.36 -31.59
C PRO A 327 -5.78 -14.42 -31.66
N ARG A 328 -6.31 -14.96 -32.75
CA ARG A 328 -7.74 -14.94 -33.07
C ARG A 328 -8.60 -15.56 -31.96
N TYR A 329 -8.15 -16.68 -31.34
CA TYR A 329 -8.90 -17.31 -30.25
C TYR A 329 -9.12 -16.35 -29.06
N LEU A 330 -8.16 -15.45 -28.78
CA LEU A 330 -8.30 -14.41 -27.76
C LEU A 330 -9.24 -13.30 -28.20
N VAL A 331 -9.19 -12.88 -29.47
CA VAL A 331 -10.13 -11.87 -30.02
C VAL A 331 -11.55 -12.38 -29.91
N CYS A 332 -11.81 -13.64 -30.32
CA CYS A 332 -13.13 -14.26 -30.29
C CYS A 332 -13.70 -14.38 -28.86
N ILE A 333 -12.89 -14.85 -27.91
CA ILE A 333 -13.35 -14.97 -26.53
C ILE A 333 -13.56 -13.60 -25.85
N ILE A 334 -12.76 -12.58 -26.17
CA ILE A 334 -12.96 -11.20 -25.67
C ILE A 334 -14.22 -10.58 -26.28
N LYS A 335 -14.50 -10.80 -27.56
CA LYS A 335 -15.77 -10.40 -28.18
C LYS A 335 -16.94 -10.98 -27.43
N ASP A 336 -16.94 -12.28 -27.18
CA ASP A 336 -18.03 -12.95 -26.46
C ASP A 336 -18.09 -12.51 -24.98
N TYR A 337 -16.93 -12.30 -24.32
CA TYR A 337 -16.86 -11.74 -22.95
C TYR A 337 -17.57 -10.40 -22.84
N LEU A 338 -17.49 -9.53 -23.86
CA LEU A 338 -18.09 -8.19 -23.87
C LEU A 338 -19.59 -8.22 -24.20
N CYS A 339 -20.04 -9.16 -25.04
CA CYS A 339 -21.43 -9.26 -25.49
C CYS A 339 -22.36 -9.86 -24.43
N ASP A 340 -23.65 -9.49 -24.51
CA ASP A 340 -24.75 -10.06 -23.72
C ASP A 340 -24.56 -10.07 -22.21
N ARG A 341 -23.80 -9.10 -21.70
CA ARG A 341 -23.60 -8.94 -20.25
C ARG A 341 -24.86 -8.38 -19.60
N LYS A 342 -25.28 -9.03 -18.52
CA LYS A 342 -26.47 -8.61 -17.77
C LYS A 342 -26.07 -8.08 -16.40
N VAL A 343 -26.48 -6.85 -16.10
CA VAL A 343 -26.31 -6.24 -14.78
C VAL A 343 -27.65 -6.18 -14.08
N THR A 344 -27.69 -6.60 -12.81
CA THR A 344 -28.89 -6.62 -11.96
C THR A 344 -28.65 -5.71 -10.76
N LEU A 345 -29.60 -4.79 -10.52
CA LEU A 345 -29.61 -3.90 -9.36
C LEU A 345 -30.81 -4.22 -8.47
N SER A 346 -30.54 -4.45 -7.18
CA SER A 346 -31.57 -4.51 -6.15
C SER A 346 -31.52 -3.22 -5.33
N TYR A 347 -32.59 -2.46 -5.32
CA TYR A 347 -32.70 -1.14 -4.71
C TYR A 347 -34.11 -0.93 -4.14
N GLY A 348 -34.21 -0.54 -2.85
CA GLY A 348 -35.51 -0.27 -2.20
C GLY A 348 -36.51 -1.43 -2.30
N GLY A 349 -36.07 -2.70 -2.28
CA GLY A 349 -36.90 -3.90 -2.41
C GLY A 349 -37.28 -4.28 -3.84
N VAL A 350 -36.90 -3.47 -4.85
CA VAL A 350 -37.15 -3.75 -6.27
C VAL A 350 -35.88 -4.29 -6.91
N THR A 351 -36.00 -5.27 -7.79
CA THR A 351 -34.89 -5.82 -8.58
C THR A 351 -35.15 -5.62 -10.06
N ILE A 352 -34.27 -4.88 -10.71
CA ILE A 352 -34.28 -4.66 -12.14
C ILE A 352 -32.95 -5.01 -12.79
N SER A 353 -32.96 -5.27 -14.10
CA SER A 353 -31.75 -5.65 -14.82
C SER A 353 -31.69 -5.04 -16.20
N LYS A 354 -30.47 -4.83 -16.69
CA LYS A 354 -30.17 -4.29 -18.01
C LYS A 354 -29.14 -5.18 -18.71
N ILE A 355 -29.30 -5.37 -20.02
CA ILE A 355 -28.28 -5.92 -20.91
C ILE A 355 -27.39 -4.77 -21.36
N LEU A 356 -26.07 -4.95 -21.33
CA LEU A 356 -25.11 -3.93 -21.67
C LEU A 356 -24.66 -4.08 -23.12
N THR A 357 -24.65 -2.98 -23.87
CA THR A 357 -24.18 -2.91 -25.28
C THR A 357 -22.81 -2.22 -25.37
N ALA A 358 -22.39 -1.51 -24.33
CA ALA A 358 -21.08 -0.85 -24.21
C ALA A 358 -20.51 -1.04 -22.81
N GLY A 359 -19.26 -0.65 -22.64
CA GLY A 359 -18.57 -0.66 -21.36
C GLY A 359 -17.98 -2.01 -20.95
N CYS A 360 -17.14 -1.96 -19.93
CA CYS A 360 -16.59 -3.13 -19.27
C CYS A 360 -16.83 -3.04 -17.75
N PRO A 361 -17.09 -4.19 -17.05
CA PRO A 361 -17.62 -4.15 -15.70
C PRO A 361 -16.59 -3.60 -14.69
N GLN A 362 -16.93 -2.53 -13.96
CA GLN A 362 -16.10 -2.05 -12.85
C GLN A 362 -16.06 -3.10 -11.73
N GLY A 363 -15.03 -3.93 -11.71
CA GLY A 363 -14.86 -5.08 -10.81
C GLY A 363 -14.48 -6.38 -11.53
N GLY A 364 -14.47 -6.37 -12.87
CA GLY A 364 -13.89 -7.41 -13.72
C GLY A 364 -12.36 -7.42 -13.62
N VAL A 365 -11.77 -8.57 -13.86
CA VAL A 365 -10.31 -8.75 -13.88
C VAL A 365 -9.72 -8.23 -15.19
N LEU A 366 -10.42 -8.41 -16.30
CA LEU A 366 -10.02 -7.94 -17.63
C LEU A 366 -10.25 -6.44 -17.87
N SER A 367 -11.15 -5.81 -17.14
CA SER A 367 -11.58 -4.44 -17.38
C SER A 367 -10.45 -3.39 -17.41
N PRO A 368 -9.44 -3.44 -16.50
CA PRO A 368 -8.29 -2.54 -16.59
C PRO A 368 -7.44 -2.74 -17.86
N PHE A 369 -7.32 -3.96 -18.35
CA PHE A 369 -6.59 -4.26 -19.58
C PHE A 369 -7.36 -3.77 -20.82
N ILE A 370 -8.68 -4.00 -20.85
CA ILE A 370 -9.58 -3.52 -21.92
C ILE A 370 -9.54 -2.01 -22.00
N TRP A 371 -9.62 -1.30 -20.86
CA TRP A 371 -9.50 0.15 -20.83
C TRP A 371 -8.14 0.64 -21.35
N LYS A 372 -7.04 -0.06 -20.99
CA LYS A 372 -5.72 0.26 -21.55
C LYS A 372 -5.67 0.15 -23.06
N LEU A 373 -6.26 -0.89 -23.64
CA LEU A 373 -6.34 -1.03 -25.10
C LEU A 373 -7.10 0.13 -25.74
N TYR A 374 -8.24 0.49 -25.14
CA TYR A 374 -9.09 1.56 -25.61
C TYR A 374 -8.37 2.92 -25.63
N ILE A 375 -7.81 3.35 -24.50
CA ILE A 375 -7.15 4.66 -24.39
C ILE A 375 -5.78 4.70 -25.11
N ASN A 376 -5.16 3.56 -25.37
CA ASN A 376 -3.88 3.49 -26.07
C ASN A 376 -3.95 4.07 -27.48
N THR A 377 -5.07 3.93 -28.16
CA THR A 377 -5.29 4.52 -29.50
C THR A 377 -5.24 6.04 -29.49
N LEU A 378 -5.68 6.69 -28.41
CA LEU A 378 -5.53 8.13 -28.23
C LEU A 378 -4.07 8.52 -28.00
N LEU A 379 -3.34 7.76 -27.17
CA LEU A 379 -1.92 8.05 -26.91
C LEU A 379 -1.08 7.89 -28.17
N GLU A 380 -1.37 6.91 -29.00
CA GLU A 380 -0.74 6.73 -30.32
C GLU A 380 -1.08 7.87 -31.28
N LEU A 381 -2.33 8.33 -31.29
CA LEU A 381 -2.72 9.51 -32.05
C LEU A 381 -1.92 10.75 -31.64
N MET A 382 -1.80 10.99 -30.35
CA MET A 382 -1.03 12.12 -29.80
C MET A 382 0.45 12.05 -30.20
N ASP A 383 1.03 10.84 -30.24
CA ASP A 383 2.43 10.65 -30.67
C ASP A 383 2.60 10.94 -32.15
N VAL A 384 1.70 10.43 -33.01
CA VAL A 384 1.69 10.67 -34.46
C VAL A 384 1.58 12.17 -34.79
N HIS A 385 0.75 12.91 -34.04
CA HIS A 385 0.58 14.38 -34.24
C HIS A 385 1.59 15.21 -33.43
N ALA A 386 2.70 14.61 -33.01
CA ALA A 386 3.83 15.29 -32.37
C ALA A 386 3.44 16.17 -31.17
N PHE A 387 2.61 15.62 -30.29
CA PHE A 387 2.42 16.23 -28.98
C PHE A 387 3.74 16.16 -28.22
N GLN A 388 4.18 17.29 -27.69
CA GLN A 388 5.49 17.34 -27.05
C GLN A 388 5.51 16.54 -25.75
N ASP A 389 4.44 16.68 -24.96
CA ASP A 389 4.31 16.04 -23.66
C ASP A 389 2.90 15.57 -23.39
N PHE A 390 2.74 14.30 -23.08
CA PHE A 390 1.47 13.71 -22.66
C PHE A 390 1.67 12.47 -21.80
N GLN A 391 0.67 12.17 -20.96
CA GLN A 391 0.65 10.93 -20.16
C GLN A 391 -0.78 10.54 -19.80
N GLY A 392 -1.03 9.23 -19.69
CA GLY A 392 -2.32 8.66 -19.29
C GLY A 392 -2.19 7.84 -18.01
N TRP A 393 -3.12 8.04 -17.08
CA TRP A 393 -3.30 7.23 -15.88
C TRP A 393 -4.77 6.88 -15.71
N ALA A 394 -5.18 5.70 -16.15
CA ALA A 394 -6.58 5.28 -16.18
C ALA A 394 -7.44 6.30 -16.99
N ASP A 395 -8.37 6.99 -16.31
CA ASP A 395 -9.21 8.04 -16.84
C ASP A 395 -8.57 9.45 -16.79
N ASP A 396 -7.51 9.64 -16.01
CA ASP A 396 -6.75 10.90 -15.96
C ASP A 396 -5.78 10.99 -17.14
N LEU A 397 -5.93 11.97 -18.02
CA LEU A 397 -5.05 12.25 -19.13
C LEU A 397 -4.49 13.67 -18.99
N VAL A 398 -3.19 13.83 -19.24
CA VAL A 398 -2.53 15.16 -19.26
C VAL A 398 -1.83 15.36 -20.59
N ALA A 399 -2.10 16.51 -21.22
CA ALA A 399 -1.36 16.99 -22.39
C ALA A 399 -0.61 18.28 -22.02
N GLY A 400 0.63 18.42 -22.47
CA GLY A 400 1.48 19.57 -22.16
C GLY A 400 2.12 20.14 -23.40
N PHE A 401 2.32 21.48 -23.39
CA PHE A 401 2.91 22.25 -24.48
C PHE A 401 3.90 23.26 -23.93
N GLU A 402 5.12 23.24 -24.47
CA GLU A 402 6.19 24.16 -24.09
C GLU A 402 6.10 25.44 -24.92
N PHE A 403 6.02 26.60 -24.27
CA PHE A 403 6.04 27.94 -24.90
C PHE A 403 7.37 28.61 -24.64
N ASN A 404 8.10 28.92 -25.72
CA ASN A 404 9.36 29.63 -25.65
C ASN A 404 9.15 31.11 -25.90
N TYR A 405 9.46 31.96 -24.91
CA TYR A 405 9.29 33.42 -24.97
C TYR A 405 10.13 34.14 -26.04
N SER A 406 11.15 33.46 -26.56
CA SER A 406 12.10 34.07 -27.49
C SER A 406 11.80 33.76 -28.95
N THR A 407 11.03 32.73 -29.23
CA THR A 407 10.89 32.21 -30.60
C THR A 407 9.45 32.21 -31.13
N SER A 408 8.44 32.45 -30.29
CA SER A 408 7.05 32.32 -30.68
C SER A 408 6.18 33.46 -30.16
N LEU A 409 5.24 33.92 -30.98
CA LEU A 409 4.13 34.75 -30.52
C LEU A 409 3.16 33.89 -29.69
N PHE A 410 2.64 34.45 -28.62
CA PHE A 410 1.80 33.68 -27.70
C PHE A 410 0.46 33.32 -28.32
N ASP A 411 -0.10 34.20 -29.14
CA ASP A 411 -1.37 33.93 -29.80
C ASP A 411 -1.27 32.80 -30.85
N ASP A 412 -0.19 32.78 -31.63
CA ASP A 412 0.08 31.70 -32.58
C ASP A 412 0.25 30.34 -31.86
N PHE A 413 0.94 30.35 -30.71
CA PHE A 413 1.08 29.19 -29.87
C PHE A 413 -0.26 28.69 -29.34
N LEU A 414 -1.18 29.57 -28.95
CA LEU A 414 -2.51 29.20 -28.48
C LEU A 414 -3.36 28.61 -29.61
N VAL A 415 -3.27 29.17 -30.83
CA VAL A 415 -3.96 28.63 -32.01
C VAL A 415 -3.48 27.22 -32.31
N ALA A 416 -2.18 26.99 -32.41
CA ALA A 416 -1.60 25.67 -32.66
C ALA A 416 -1.94 24.66 -31.53
N THR A 417 -1.97 25.12 -30.30
CA THR A 417 -2.35 24.30 -29.14
C THR A 417 -3.81 23.87 -29.22
N ARG A 418 -4.71 24.80 -29.60
CA ARG A 418 -6.13 24.53 -29.80
C ARG A 418 -6.35 23.49 -30.90
N GLU A 419 -5.70 23.64 -32.04
CA GLU A 419 -5.80 22.68 -33.16
C GLU A 419 -5.44 21.27 -32.73
N LYS A 420 -4.35 21.11 -31.96
CA LYS A 420 -3.96 19.80 -31.39
C LYS A 420 -4.98 19.24 -30.41
N LEU A 421 -5.55 20.07 -29.54
CA LEU A 421 -6.59 19.63 -28.60
C LEU A 421 -7.88 19.20 -29.33
N GLU A 422 -8.26 19.87 -30.43
CA GLU A 422 -9.42 19.46 -31.23
C GLU A 422 -9.25 18.06 -31.81
N LEU A 423 -8.02 17.62 -32.14
CA LEU A 423 -7.76 16.23 -32.55
C LEU A 423 -8.10 15.23 -31.42
N VAL A 424 -7.80 15.59 -30.18
CA VAL A 424 -8.13 14.76 -28.99
C VAL A 424 -9.65 14.68 -28.81
N PHE A 425 -10.35 15.81 -28.94
CA PHE A 425 -11.81 15.85 -28.80
C PHE A 425 -12.51 15.13 -29.95
N GLN A 426 -12.00 15.29 -31.19
CA GLN A 426 -12.51 14.57 -32.36
C GLN A 426 -12.31 13.04 -32.18
N TRP A 427 -11.14 12.59 -31.66
CA TRP A 427 -10.97 11.19 -31.32
C TRP A 427 -12.05 10.71 -30.35
N GLY A 428 -12.43 11.54 -29.38
CA GLY A 428 -13.53 11.24 -28.45
C GLY A 428 -14.85 11.01 -29.18
N VAL A 429 -15.24 11.90 -30.11
CA VAL A 429 -16.45 11.77 -30.93
C VAL A 429 -16.41 10.51 -31.77
N ASP A 430 -15.29 10.24 -32.45
CA ASP A 430 -15.12 9.10 -33.34
C ASP A 430 -15.16 7.75 -32.63
N ASN A 431 -14.75 7.71 -31.37
CA ASN A 431 -14.64 6.49 -30.57
C ASN A 431 -15.63 6.46 -29.39
N LYS A 432 -16.64 7.35 -29.38
CA LYS A 432 -17.70 7.39 -28.36
C LYS A 432 -17.22 7.64 -26.93
N ALA A 433 -16.09 8.35 -26.77
CA ALA A 433 -15.61 8.86 -25.48
C ALA A 433 -16.06 10.31 -25.28
N SER A 434 -16.56 10.64 -24.11
CA SER A 434 -16.95 12.02 -23.76
C SER A 434 -15.91 12.66 -22.86
N PHE A 435 -15.35 13.79 -23.28
CA PHE A 435 -14.55 14.66 -22.40
C PHE A 435 -15.49 15.56 -21.58
N ASN A 436 -15.07 15.87 -20.35
CA ASN A 436 -15.88 16.58 -19.36
C ASN A 436 -15.51 18.07 -19.32
N ASP A 437 -16.48 18.92 -18.97
CA ASP A 437 -16.32 20.33 -18.62
C ASP A 437 -15.36 20.58 -17.42
N LYS A 438 -14.98 19.53 -16.68
CA LYS A 438 -14.00 19.59 -15.59
C LYS A 438 -12.55 19.62 -16.08
N THR A 439 -12.32 19.54 -17.38
CA THR A 439 -10.99 19.74 -17.96
C THR A 439 -10.40 21.06 -17.47
N LYS A 440 -9.18 21.03 -16.94
CA LYS A 440 -8.47 22.20 -16.42
C LYS A 440 -7.25 22.53 -17.25
N MET A 441 -7.08 23.80 -17.51
CA MET A 441 -5.88 24.35 -18.10
C MET A 441 -5.05 25.04 -17.00
N VAL A 442 -3.74 24.84 -16.97
CA VAL A 442 -2.81 25.51 -16.04
C VAL A 442 -1.55 25.90 -16.79
N LEU A 443 -1.19 27.17 -16.71
CA LEU A 443 0.07 27.69 -17.23
C LEU A 443 1.12 27.66 -16.10
N PHE A 444 2.10 26.77 -16.20
CA PHE A 444 3.21 26.68 -15.28
C PHE A 444 4.35 27.62 -15.69
N GLN A 445 4.70 28.55 -14.80
CA GLN A 445 5.79 29.50 -15.02
C GLN A 445 6.80 29.45 -13.88
N SER A 446 8.07 29.56 -14.23
CA SER A 446 9.13 29.67 -13.23
C SER A 446 8.96 30.96 -12.42
N PRO A 447 9.01 30.90 -11.08
CA PRO A 447 8.92 32.10 -10.23
C PRO A 447 10.09 33.08 -10.44
N TYR A 448 11.15 32.65 -11.13
CA TYR A 448 12.34 33.47 -11.42
C TYR A 448 12.30 34.18 -12.78
N LEU A 449 11.28 33.95 -13.60
CA LEU A 449 11.15 34.63 -14.89
C LEU A 449 10.56 36.03 -14.71
N LYS A 450 11.29 37.05 -15.19
CA LYS A 450 10.88 38.46 -15.10
C LYS A 450 9.70 38.83 -16.05
N LYS A 451 9.42 38.03 -17.06
CA LYS A 451 8.32 38.24 -18.00
C LYS A 451 7.13 37.40 -17.52
N ASN A 452 6.13 38.03 -16.93
CA ASN A 452 4.88 37.42 -16.61
C ASN A 452 3.93 37.54 -17.80
N LEU A 453 3.41 36.40 -18.28
CA LEU A 453 2.24 36.40 -19.17
C LEU A 453 0.98 36.78 -18.37
N PRO A 454 -0.02 37.41 -18.98
CA PRO A 454 -1.25 37.79 -18.27
C PRO A 454 -2.05 36.55 -17.92
N PHE A 455 -1.91 36.10 -16.68
CA PHE A 455 -2.54 34.87 -16.17
C PHE A 455 -4.05 34.93 -16.08
N GLU A 456 -4.58 36.09 -15.72
CA GLU A 456 -5.98 36.22 -15.29
C GLU A 456 -6.96 36.17 -16.47
N PHE A 457 -6.51 36.46 -17.69
CA PHE A 457 -7.34 36.55 -18.88
C PHE A 457 -7.10 35.42 -19.89
N LEU A 458 -6.26 34.44 -19.56
CA LEU A 458 -5.97 33.35 -20.49
C LEU A 458 -7.14 32.39 -20.55
N SER A 459 -7.82 32.33 -21.69
CA SER A 459 -8.84 31.35 -22.00
C SER A 459 -8.63 30.78 -23.41
N LEU A 460 -9.11 29.56 -23.62
CA LEU A 460 -9.05 28.84 -24.89
C LEU A 460 -10.43 28.27 -25.23
N ASN A 461 -11.03 28.76 -26.31
CA ASN A 461 -12.29 28.24 -26.78
C ASN A 461 -12.08 26.97 -27.60
N THR A 462 -12.75 25.87 -27.18
CA THR A 462 -12.67 24.55 -27.80
C THR A 462 -14.07 24.00 -28.08
N SER A 463 -14.15 22.91 -28.85
CA SER A 463 -15.41 22.21 -29.12
C SER A 463 -16.13 21.66 -27.87
N VAL A 464 -15.41 21.45 -26.75
CA VAL A 464 -15.99 21.03 -25.48
C VAL A 464 -16.30 22.19 -24.52
N GLY A 465 -16.05 23.44 -24.93
CA GLY A 465 -16.31 24.66 -24.17
C GLY A 465 -15.09 25.55 -23.96
N GLU A 466 -15.28 26.63 -23.20
CA GLU A 466 -14.23 27.58 -22.86
C GLU A 466 -13.37 27.04 -21.70
N LEU A 467 -12.10 26.80 -21.96
CA LEU A 467 -11.10 26.39 -20.97
C LEU A 467 -10.39 27.61 -20.37
N LYS A 468 -10.67 27.90 -19.10
CA LYS A 468 -10.05 29.02 -18.39
C LYS A 468 -8.79 28.58 -17.62
N ASN A 469 -7.78 29.45 -17.58
CA ASN A 469 -6.59 29.18 -16.83
C ASN A 469 -6.88 29.09 -15.33
N SER A 470 -6.43 28.04 -14.71
CA SER A 470 -6.58 27.76 -13.27
C SER A 470 -5.24 27.94 -12.57
N GLN A 471 -5.25 28.53 -11.36
CA GLN A 471 -4.03 28.67 -10.54
C GLN A 471 -3.46 27.33 -10.05
N SER A 472 -4.21 26.25 -10.12
CA SER A 472 -3.76 24.92 -9.72
C SER A 472 -4.65 23.81 -10.26
N ALA A 473 -4.05 22.64 -10.47
CA ALA A 473 -4.78 21.42 -10.80
C ALA A 473 -4.42 20.29 -9.82
N VAL A 474 -5.21 19.22 -9.83
CA VAL A 474 -4.95 18.01 -9.05
C VAL A 474 -4.61 16.89 -10.02
N LEU A 475 -3.39 16.36 -9.91
CA LEU A 475 -2.97 15.18 -10.66
C LEU A 475 -2.78 14.01 -9.69
N LEU A 476 -3.53 12.95 -9.85
CA LEU A 476 -3.44 11.72 -9.03
C LEU A 476 -3.42 12.01 -7.52
N GLY A 477 -4.20 13.00 -7.10
CA GLY A 477 -4.30 13.39 -5.70
C GLY A 477 -3.23 14.37 -5.21
N VAL A 478 -2.29 14.79 -6.04
CA VAL A 478 -1.29 15.85 -5.73
C VAL A 478 -1.77 17.18 -6.27
N VAL A 479 -1.72 18.24 -5.47
CA VAL A 479 -2.07 19.61 -5.89
C VAL A 479 -0.83 20.25 -6.50
N LEU A 480 -0.95 20.62 -7.76
CA LEU A 480 0.10 21.30 -8.54
C LEU A 480 -0.33 22.75 -8.75
N ASP A 481 0.34 23.70 -8.12
CA ASP A 481 0.15 25.13 -8.38
C ASP A 481 1.09 25.60 -9.49
N GLN A 482 0.75 26.73 -10.12
CA GLN A 482 1.44 27.30 -11.27
C GLN A 482 2.96 27.51 -11.11
N HIS A 483 3.45 27.57 -9.88
CA HIS A 483 4.86 27.76 -9.53
C HIS A 483 5.49 26.53 -8.85
N LEU A 484 4.75 25.43 -8.70
CA LEU A 484 5.16 24.22 -7.95
C LEU A 484 5.72 24.56 -6.55
N SER A 485 5.03 25.48 -5.85
CA SER A 485 5.46 25.96 -4.53
C SER A 485 5.24 24.93 -3.41
N TRP A 486 4.40 23.94 -3.65
CA TRP A 486 4.04 22.85 -2.75
C TRP A 486 3.20 23.22 -1.52
N HIS A 487 2.96 24.52 -1.26
CA HIS A 487 2.19 24.95 -0.09
C HIS A 487 0.80 24.36 -0.05
N LYS A 488 0.02 24.48 -1.14
CA LYS A 488 -1.35 23.96 -1.24
C LYS A 488 -1.39 22.42 -1.11
N ASN A 489 -0.40 21.73 -1.69
CA ASN A 489 -0.31 20.27 -1.59
C ASN A 489 -0.05 19.82 -0.14
N LEU A 490 0.89 20.47 0.55
CA LEU A 490 1.20 20.17 1.95
C LEU A 490 0.03 20.46 2.88
N GLU A 491 -0.66 21.59 2.70
CA GLU A 491 -1.87 21.90 3.47
C GLU A 491 -2.94 20.81 3.33
N LYS A 492 -3.19 20.34 2.10
CA LYS A 492 -4.08 19.21 1.84
C LYS A 492 -3.64 17.94 2.55
N ASN A 493 -2.35 17.56 2.44
CA ASN A 493 -1.80 16.35 3.04
C ASN A 493 -1.86 16.42 4.56
N ILE A 494 -1.48 17.56 5.15
CA ILE A 494 -1.53 17.82 6.58
C ILE A 494 -2.99 17.76 7.06
N HIS A 495 -3.92 18.45 6.40
CA HIS A 495 -5.34 18.42 6.76
C HIS A 495 -5.90 16.99 6.76
N SER A 496 -5.60 16.21 5.73
CA SER A 496 -6.03 14.80 5.64
C SER A 496 -5.44 13.94 6.77
N ALA A 497 -4.15 14.11 7.08
CA ALA A 497 -3.47 13.37 8.13
C ALA A 497 -3.97 13.76 9.54
N VAL A 498 -4.21 15.05 9.78
CA VAL A 498 -4.75 15.60 11.01
C VAL A 498 -6.18 15.09 11.23
N LYS A 499 -7.05 15.17 10.21
CA LYS A 499 -8.43 14.68 10.26
C LYS A 499 -8.50 13.21 10.68
N ILE A 500 -7.72 12.34 10.07
CA ILE A 500 -7.72 10.91 10.43
C ILE A 500 -7.11 10.66 11.80
N SER A 501 -6.09 11.45 12.20
CA SER A 501 -5.51 11.37 13.54
C SER A 501 -6.54 11.69 14.61
N PHE A 502 -7.34 12.74 14.42
CA PHE A 502 -8.44 13.07 15.34
C PHE A 502 -9.55 12.02 15.33
N GLN A 503 -9.90 11.44 14.19
CA GLN A 503 -10.87 10.33 14.14
C GLN A 503 -10.41 9.15 15.00
N ILE A 504 -9.15 8.73 14.86
CA ILE A 504 -8.55 7.64 15.66
C ILE A 504 -8.60 7.97 17.16
N VAL A 505 -8.17 9.18 17.53
CA VAL A 505 -8.13 9.63 18.94
C VAL A 505 -9.51 9.75 19.54
N ASN A 506 -10.45 10.36 18.82
CA ASN A 506 -11.82 10.55 19.30
C ASN A 506 -12.57 9.22 19.42
N PHE A 507 -12.31 8.28 18.53
CA PHE A 507 -12.85 6.93 18.64
C PHE A 507 -12.32 6.24 19.91
N ALA A 508 -11.00 6.28 20.16
CA ALA A 508 -10.41 5.73 21.37
C ALA A 508 -10.96 6.39 22.65
N LYS A 509 -11.15 7.72 22.64
CA LYS A 509 -11.77 8.46 23.76
C LYS A 509 -13.21 8.03 24.01
N ARG A 510 -14.05 7.97 22.96
CA ARG A 510 -15.47 7.54 23.07
C ARG A 510 -15.60 6.14 23.68
N MET A 511 -14.66 5.26 23.35
CA MET A 511 -14.67 3.89 23.85
C MET A 511 -14.12 3.75 25.26
N GLY A 512 -13.48 4.78 25.82
CA GLY A 512 -12.78 4.69 27.10
C GLY A 512 -11.61 3.71 27.10
N TYR A 513 -11.21 3.23 25.91
CA TYR A 513 -10.13 2.30 25.69
C TYR A 513 -9.11 2.91 24.75
N PHE A 514 -7.86 2.90 25.19
CA PHE A 514 -6.76 3.33 24.35
C PHE A 514 -5.87 2.13 24.02
N PRO A 515 -5.74 1.79 22.75
CA PRO A 515 -4.85 0.72 22.30
C PRO A 515 -3.41 0.88 22.78
N ASP A 516 -2.63 -0.19 22.76
CA ASP A 516 -1.20 -0.14 23.05
C ASP A 516 -0.48 0.85 22.11
N SER A 517 0.64 1.38 22.57
CA SER A 517 1.53 2.24 21.80
C SER A 517 1.99 1.60 20.48
N LYS A 518 2.12 0.28 20.44
CA LYS A 518 2.43 -0.47 19.21
C LYS A 518 1.34 -0.31 18.15
N VAL A 519 0.06 -0.45 18.55
CA VAL A 519 -1.10 -0.29 17.64
C VAL A 519 -1.17 1.14 17.10
N PHE A 520 -1.00 2.14 17.97
CA PHE A 520 -0.99 3.54 17.52
C PHE A 520 0.17 3.85 16.58
N ARG A 521 1.36 3.29 16.81
CA ARG A 521 2.50 3.43 15.90
C ARG A 521 2.22 2.79 14.55
N LEU A 522 1.62 1.60 14.55
CA LEU A 522 1.27 0.91 13.32
C LEU A 522 0.18 1.66 12.54
N LEU A 523 -0.81 2.24 13.24
CA LEU A 523 -1.79 3.16 12.62
C LEU A 523 -1.13 4.44 12.08
N TYR A 524 -0.16 4.99 12.79
CA TYR A 524 0.60 6.12 12.31
C TYR A 524 1.33 5.77 11.00
N THR A 525 2.13 4.72 10.98
CA THR A 525 2.94 4.35 9.80
C THR A 525 2.09 3.93 8.61
N SER A 526 1.00 3.19 8.84
CA SER A 526 0.16 2.68 7.76
C SER A 526 -0.84 3.71 7.21
N VAL A 527 -1.32 4.64 8.03
CA VAL A 527 -2.44 5.52 7.66
C VAL A 527 -2.05 7.00 7.65
N VAL A 528 -1.40 7.50 8.70
CA VAL A 528 -1.08 8.93 8.80
C VAL A 528 0.14 9.28 7.97
N GLU A 529 1.21 8.52 8.12
CA GLU A 529 2.46 8.70 7.38
C GLU A 529 2.25 8.60 5.87
N SER A 530 1.44 7.63 5.42
CA SER A 530 1.12 7.46 4.01
C SER A 530 0.39 8.66 3.40
N ARG A 531 -0.32 9.46 4.21
CA ARG A 531 -0.97 10.71 3.77
C ARG A 531 -0.01 11.90 3.82
N LEU A 532 0.77 12.02 4.91
CA LEU A 532 1.71 13.12 5.07
C LEU A 532 2.76 13.14 3.95
N PHE A 533 3.30 11.96 3.61
CA PHE A 533 4.39 11.82 2.64
C PHE A 533 3.92 11.24 1.30
N TYR A 534 2.64 11.43 0.96
CA TYR A 534 2.09 10.97 -0.32
C TYR A 534 2.80 11.66 -1.48
N CYS A 535 3.29 10.89 -2.45
CA CYS A 535 4.04 11.34 -3.62
C CYS A 535 5.23 12.27 -3.29
N CYS A 536 5.94 12.01 -2.17
CA CYS A 536 6.99 12.92 -1.68
C CYS A 536 8.18 13.06 -2.63
N LEU A 537 8.37 12.17 -3.57
CA LEU A 537 9.43 12.26 -4.56
C LEU A 537 9.23 13.47 -5.49
N ALA A 538 7.98 13.76 -5.85
CA ALA A 538 7.64 14.88 -6.72
C ALA A 538 7.88 16.26 -6.06
N TRP A 539 7.79 16.31 -4.72
CA TRP A 539 8.00 17.53 -3.92
C TRP A 539 9.20 17.40 -2.95
N ALA A 540 10.24 16.72 -3.41
CA ALA A 540 11.47 16.47 -2.62
C ALA A 540 12.16 17.75 -2.11
N GLU A 541 11.98 18.87 -2.77
CA GLU A 541 12.53 20.19 -2.39
C GLU A 541 12.12 20.62 -0.98
N VAL A 542 10.93 20.23 -0.54
CA VAL A 542 10.42 20.50 0.81
C VAL A 542 11.32 19.92 1.91
N ALA A 543 12.08 18.84 1.61
CA ALA A 543 13.02 18.23 2.55
C ALA A 543 14.13 19.20 3.03
N PHE A 544 14.27 20.35 2.40
CA PHE A 544 15.27 21.40 2.70
C PHE A 544 14.63 22.74 3.09
N GLN A 545 13.30 22.80 3.26
CA GLN A 545 12.55 24.01 3.64
C GLN A 545 12.07 23.90 5.09
N LYS A 546 12.79 24.57 6.01
CA LYS A 546 12.57 24.46 7.47
C LYS A 546 11.11 24.73 7.87
N GLY A 547 10.50 25.83 7.38
CA GLY A 547 9.14 26.19 7.76
C GLY A 547 8.08 25.17 7.37
N LEU A 548 8.23 24.49 6.23
CA LEU A 548 7.33 23.44 5.80
C LEU A 548 7.57 22.13 6.57
N LEU A 549 8.81 21.82 6.92
CA LEU A 549 9.14 20.69 7.78
C LEU A 549 8.55 20.84 9.18
N ASP A 550 8.59 22.03 9.76
CA ASP A 550 8.01 22.32 11.08
C ASP A 550 6.48 22.13 11.08
N LYS A 551 5.80 22.49 9.98
CA LYS A 551 4.35 22.19 9.80
C LYS A 551 4.08 20.68 9.76
N LEU A 552 4.91 19.89 9.07
CA LEU A 552 4.79 18.43 9.02
C LEU A 552 5.02 17.80 10.40
N GLU A 553 6.04 18.25 11.15
CA GLU A 553 6.32 17.77 12.51
C GLU A 553 5.18 18.09 13.47
N SER A 554 4.54 19.25 13.34
CA SER A 554 3.35 19.62 14.11
C SER A 554 2.17 18.68 13.84
N ALA A 555 1.98 18.24 12.59
CA ALA A 555 0.96 17.25 12.25
C ALA A 555 1.28 15.86 12.81
N GLN A 556 2.55 15.44 12.81
CA GLN A 556 2.99 14.19 13.41
C GLN A 556 2.73 14.15 14.92
N PHE A 557 2.86 15.30 15.60
CA PHE A 557 2.75 15.42 17.05
C PHE A 557 1.38 14.99 17.59
N ILE A 558 0.30 15.08 16.82
CA ILE A 558 -1.07 14.75 17.27
C ILE A 558 -1.16 13.30 17.76
N LEU A 559 -0.70 12.33 16.99
CA LEU A 559 -0.68 10.92 17.42
C LEU A 559 0.48 10.60 18.35
N ALA A 560 1.63 11.23 18.16
CA ALA A 560 2.77 11.09 19.07
C ALA A 560 2.39 11.45 20.52
N LYS A 561 1.63 12.53 20.70
CA LYS A 561 1.08 12.90 22.00
C LYS A 561 0.17 11.82 22.59
N CYS A 562 -0.63 11.15 21.77
CA CYS A 562 -1.49 10.07 22.25
C CYS A 562 -0.70 8.81 22.63
N ILE A 563 0.35 8.47 21.89
CA ILE A 563 1.25 7.36 22.22
C ILE A 563 1.94 7.61 23.56
N THR A 564 2.46 8.82 23.75
CA THR A 564 3.27 9.21 24.91
C THR A 564 2.46 9.75 26.09
N ARG A 565 1.19 10.13 25.88
CA ARG A 565 0.31 10.76 26.88
C ARG A 565 0.85 12.08 27.42
N CYS A 566 1.64 12.81 26.64
CA CYS A 566 2.22 14.08 27.03
C CYS A 566 1.25 15.25 26.91
N TYR A 567 1.59 16.39 27.54
CA TYR A 567 0.87 17.64 27.41
C TYR A 567 1.06 18.29 26.03
N LYS A 568 0.10 19.15 25.64
CA LYS A 568 0.11 19.92 24.39
C LYS A 568 1.39 20.76 24.20
N ASN A 569 1.93 21.29 25.29
CA ASN A 569 3.09 22.19 25.28
C ASN A 569 4.45 21.46 25.43
N SER A 570 4.47 20.13 25.31
CA SER A 570 5.73 19.36 25.37
C SER A 570 6.55 19.56 24.08
N PRO A 571 7.90 19.48 24.14
CA PRO A 571 8.76 19.65 22.97
C PRO A 571 8.46 18.64 21.87
N ILE A 572 8.05 19.12 20.68
CA ILE A 572 7.55 18.28 19.58
C ILE A 572 8.56 17.19 19.19
N LYS A 573 9.80 17.56 18.88
CA LYS A 573 10.82 16.61 18.42
C LYS A 573 11.10 15.51 19.44
N LEU A 574 11.20 15.89 20.74
CA LEU A 574 11.44 14.94 21.81
C LEU A 574 10.28 13.94 21.93
N ILE A 575 9.05 14.43 21.88
CA ILE A 575 7.86 13.56 21.96
C ILE A 575 7.71 12.65 20.73
N LEU A 576 8.05 13.13 19.53
CA LEU A 576 8.12 12.28 18.34
C LEU A 576 9.11 11.13 18.55
N LEU A 577 10.30 11.41 19.06
CA LEU A 577 11.31 10.39 19.32
C LEU A 577 10.86 9.36 20.37
N PHE A 578 10.29 9.80 21.50
CA PHE A 578 9.72 8.89 22.50
C PHE A 578 8.56 8.05 22.00
N SER A 579 7.78 8.59 21.07
CA SER A 579 6.70 7.82 20.43
C SER A 579 7.21 6.79 19.42
N GLY A 580 8.50 6.81 19.08
CA GLY A 580 9.10 6.00 18.04
C GLY A 580 8.81 6.49 16.60
N ILE A 581 8.39 7.75 16.48
CA ILE A 581 8.13 8.42 15.19
C ILE A 581 9.35 9.26 14.83
N TYR A 582 9.87 9.08 13.62
CA TYR A 582 10.97 9.89 13.14
C TYR A 582 10.50 11.30 12.76
N PRO A 583 11.17 12.37 13.24
CA PRO A 583 10.83 13.74 12.85
C PRO A 583 10.90 13.94 11.33
N ALA A 584 9.94 14.68 10.79
CA ALA A 584 9.84 14.91 9.33
C ALA A 584 11.14 15.50 8.74
N SER A 585 11.87 16.32 9.50
CA SER A 585 13.17 16.90 9.08
C SER A 585 14.24 15.86 8.70
N PHE A 586 14.17 14.65 9.24
CA PHE A 586 15.03 13.52 8.89
C PHE A 586 14.30 12.51 8.00
N TYR A 587 13.06 12.23 8.35
CA TYR A 587 12.32 11.13 7.75
C TYR A 587 11.92 11.39 6.30
N LEU A 588 11.62 12.65 5.93
CA LEU A 588 11.30 12.99 4.55
C LEU A 588 12.49 12.71 3.61
N LYS A 589 13.72 13.06 4.02
CA LYS A 589 14.93 12.73 3.24
C LYS A 589 15.10 11.22 3.07
N TYR A 590 14.85 10.44 4.14
CA TYR A 590 14.85 8.98 4.07
C TYR A 590 13.79 8.44 3.10
N MET A 591 12.57 8.97 3.14
CA MET A 591 11.50 8.55 2.25
C MET A 591 11.79 8.88 0.79
N VAL A 592 12.33 10.08 0.52
CA VAL A 592 12.77 10.49 -0.83
C VAL A 592 13.86 9.55 -1.34
N ALA A 593 14.92 9.28 -0.57
CA ALA A 593 15.99 8.38 -0.97
C ALA A 593 15.48 6.95 -1.22
N LYS A 594 14.68 6.40 -0.28
CA LYS A 594 14.07 5.07 -0.40
C LYS A 594 13.21 4.93 -1.66
N LYS A 595 12.35 5.93 -1.93
CA LYS A 595 11.45 5.91 -3.09
C LYS A 595 12.20 6.11 -4.39
N TYR A 596 13.26 6.93 -4.40
CA TYR A 596 14.13 7.04 -5.57
C TYR A 596 14.72 5.69 -5.98
N PHE A 597 15.26 4.93 -5.06
CA PHE A 597 15.77 3.58 -5.38
C PHE A 597 14.67 2.63 -5.87
N GLN A 598 13.44 2.77 -5.37
CA GLN A 598 12.30 2.00 -5.89
C GLN A 598 11.95 2.36 -7.34
N VAL A 599 12.04 3.64 -7.69
CA VAL A 599 11.81 4.12 -9.06
C VAL A 599 12.97 3.73 -9.97
N LYS A 600 14.19 3.76 -9.46
CA LYS A 600 15.39 3.34 -10.22
C LYS A 600 15.31 1.87 -10.66
N GLN A 601 14.63 1.00 -9.91
CA GLN A 601 14.41 -0.40 -10.30
C GLN A 601 13.63 -0.59 -11.61
N ILE A 602 12.86 0.40 -12.05
CA ILE A 602 11.97 0.31 -13.24
C ILE A 602 12.48 1.17 -14.41
N ARG A 603 13.52 1.98 -14.20
CA ARG A 603 13.98 3.04 -15.09
C ARG A 603 14.21 2.59 -16.53
N ASP A 604 14.99 1.53 -16.70
CA ASP A 604 15.50 1.14 -18.03
C ASP A 604 14.41 0.59 -18.94
N ARG A 605 13.34 0.03 -18.36
CA ARG A 605 12.21 -0.49 -19.14
C ARG A 605 11.39 0.62 -19.80
N TYR A 606 11.31 1.78 -19.17
CA TYR A 606 10.32 2.82 -19.51
C TYR A 606 10.96 4.14 -19.95
N ARG A 607 12.27 4.16 -20.27
CA ARG A 607 13.01 5.38 -20.67
C ARG A 607 12.72 6.58 -19.76
N LEU A 608 12.40 6.34 -18.49
CA LEU A 608 12.19 7.40 -17.52
C LEU A 608 13.48 8.22 -17.41
N SER A 609 13.42 9.47 -17.83
CA SER A 609 14.53 10.40 -17.80
C SER A 609 14.85 10.90 -16.38
N ILE A 610 14.69 10.03 -15.38
CA ILE A 610 15.12 10.29 -13.99
C ILE A 610 16.65 10.14 -13.94
N CYS A 611 17.33 10.82 -14.84
CA CYS A 611 18.78 10.76 -14.91
C CYS A 611 19.38 12.11 -14.51
N PRO A 612 20.27 12.12 -13.50
CA PRO A 612 21.09 13.29 -13.19
C PRO A 612 22.05 13.69 -14.31
N ASP A 613 22.37 12.74 -15.19
CA ASP A 613 23.38 12.91 -16.24
C ASP A 613 22.91 13.74 -17.44
N ILE A 614 21.61 13.98 -17.57
CA ILE A 614 21.08 14.90 -18.60
C ILE A 614 21.10 16.31 -18.02
N GLY A 615 22.27 16.96 -18.06
CA GLY A 615 22.49 18.44 -18.05
C GLY A 615 21.65 19.27 -17.08
N GLY A 616 21.12 18.69 -16.03
CA GLY A 616 20.08 19.43 -15.40
C GLY A 616 20.15 19.44 -13.92
N ARG A 617 20.37 20.49 -13.48
CA ARG A 617 20.15 20.97 -12.13
C ARG A 617 18.65 21.25 -11.90
N LEU A 618 17.77 20.32 -12.34
CA LEU A 618 16.35 20.46 -12.04
C LEU A 618 16.16 20.46 -10.52
N PRO A 619 15.39 21.40 -9.96
CA PRO A 619 15.24 21.55 -8.51
C PRO A 619 14.82 20.25 -7.81
N VAL A 620 13.84 19.52 -8.36
CA VAL A 620 13.39 18.24 -7.80
C VAL A 620 14.48 17.18 -7.82
N ILE A 621 15.26 17.08 -8.88
CA ILE A 621 16.35 16.11 -9.00
C ILE A 621 17.51 16.46 -8.05
N SER A 622 17.89 17.73 -7.98
CA SER A 622 18.89 18.22 -7.02
C SER A 622 18.47 17.90 -5.58
N ALA A 623 17.20 18.08 -5.24
CA ALA A 623 16.69 17.75 -3.91
C ALA A 623 16.70 16.24 -3.63
N ILE A 624 16.39 15.41 -4.63
CA ILE A 624 16.50 13.95 -4.53
C ILE A 624 17.95 13.53 -4.27
N ILE A 625 18.90 14.03 -5.08
CA ILE A 625 20.34 13.72 -4.94
C ILE A 625 20.82 14.14 -3.56
N ARG A 626 20.58 15.39 -3.15
CA ARG A 626 20.94 15.88 -1.81
C ARG A 626 20.33 15.04 -0.68
N SER A 627 19.13 14.51 -0.88
CA SER A 627 18.49 13.61 0.10
C SER A 627 19.21 12.27 0.22
N ILE A 628 19.75 11.74 -0.86
CA ILE A 628 20.53 10.49 -0.89
C ILE A 628 21.92 10.71 -0.31
N GLU A 629 22.60 11.78 -0.74
CA GLU A 629 23.94 12.15 -0.25
C GLU A 629 23.94 12.51 1.23
N PHE A 630 22.81 13.01 1.75
CA PHE A 630 22.64 13.24 3.20
C PHE A 630 22.87 11.96 4.02
N PHE A 631 22.66 10.77 3.43
CA PHE A 631 22.95 9.47 4.07
C PHE A 631 24.34 8.92 3.70
N GLY A 632 25.19 9.67 2.99
CA GLY A 632 26.51 9.20 2.54
C GLY A 632 26.42 8.05 1.54
N ILE A 633 25.38 8.01 0.72
CA ILE A 633 25.16 7.01 -0.33
C ILE A 633 25.25 7.70 -1.68
N SER A 634 25.93 7.07 -2.64
CA SER A 634 25.94 7.57 -4.01
C SER A 634 24.60 7.30 -4.70
N TYR A 635 24.00 8.32 -5.31
CA TYR A 635 22.83 8.17 -6.16
C TYR A 635 23.09 7.27 -7.39
N ARG A 636 24.36 7.08 -7.76
CA ARG A 636 24.81 6.20 -8.85
C ARG A 636 24.78 4.72 -8.46
N SER A 637 24.65 4.37 -7.17
CA SER A 637 24.57 2.97 -6.72
C SER A 637 23.55 2.18 -7.53
N VAL A 638 23.97 1.05 -8.06
CA VAL A 638 23.10 0.18 -8.88
C VAL A 638 22.26 -0.68 -7.94
N VAL A 639 20.95 -0.68 -8.14
CA VAL A 639 20.00 -1.49 -7.37
C VAL A 639 19.36 -2.49 -8.31
N GLU A 640 19.14 -3.73 -7.84
CA GLU A 640 18.47 -4.80 -8.59
C GLU A 640 17.24 -4.28 -9.35
N ARG A 641 17.16 -4.61 -10.63
CA ARG A 641 16.02 -4.28 -11.47
C ARG A 641 14.82 -5.14 -11.08
N ARG A 642 13.61 -4.61 -11.20
CA ARG A 642 12.41 -5.45 -11.09
C ARG A 642 12.26 -6.29 -12.34
N VAL A 643 12.02 -7.59 -12.14
CA VAL A 643 11.70 -8.49 -13.24
C VAL A 643 10.22 -8.36 -13.59
N PHE A 644 9.97 -7.87 -14.80
CA PHE A 644 8.62 -7.85 -15.38
C PHE A 644 8.49 -8.90 -16.50
N ASP A 645 9.59 -9.52 -16.89
CA ASP A 645 9.69 -10.41 -18.06
C ASP A 645 9.07 -11.80 -17.84
N PHE A 646 8.47 -12.02 -16.65
CA PHE A 646 7.65 -13.21 -16.40
C PHE A 646 6.52 -13.35 -17.44
N ASP A 647 5.98 -12.22 -17.91
CA ASP A 647 4.99 -12.20 -18.99
C ASP A 647 5.62 -12.56 -20.37
N GLY A 648 6.94 -12.56 -20.51
CA GLY A 648 7.65 -13.08 -21.69
C GLY A 648 7.58 -14.59 -21.85
N ILE A 649 7.26 -15.33 -20.76
CA ILE A 649 7.04 -16.78 -20.82
C ILE A 649 5.53 -17.03 -20.98
N HIS A 650 5.14 -17.78 -22.04
CA HIS A 650 3.72 -18.11 -22.22
C HIS A 650 3.17 -18.83 -20.98
N PRO A 651 1.98 -18.51 -20.49
CA PRO A 651 1.44 -19.09 -19.27
C PRO A 651 1.38 -20.62 -19.25
N SER A 652 1.08 -21.26 -20.40
CA SER A 652 1.03 -22.72 -20.52
C SER A 652 2.41 -23.40 -20.38
N LEU A 653 3.50 -22.67 -20.56
CA LEU A 653 4.87 -23.17 -20.42
C LEU A 653 5.45 -22.95 -19.01
N ARG A 654 4.74 -22.26 -18.13
CA ARG A 654 5.16 -22.01 -16.77
C ARG A 654 4.94 -23.26 -15.92
N ARG A 655 5.94 -24.12 -15.86
CA ARG A 655 5.91 -25.35 -15.03
C ARG A 655 6.05 -24.99 -13.55
N GLU A 656 5.39 -25.77 -12.69
CA GLU A 656 5.71 -25.80 -11.26
C GLU A 656 7.01 -26.58 -11.05
N ILE A 657 7.93 -26.00 -10.30
CA ILE A 657 9.11 -26.71 -9.83
C ILE A 657 8.73 -27.43 -8.54
N GLU A 658 8.98 -28.74 -8.50
CA GLU A 658 8.66 -29.52 -7.31
C GLU A 658 9.44 -29.03 -6.10
N THR A 659 8.73 -28.74 -4.99
CA THR A 659 9.34 -28.27 -3.75
C THR A 659 8.97 -29.15 -2.57
N VAL A 660 9.96 -29.47 -1.73
CA VAL A 660 9.78 -30.19 -0.47
C VAL A 660 10.25 -29.32 0.67
N LEU A 661 9.31 -28.71 1.43
CA LEU A 661 9.59 -27.72 2.47
C LEU A 661 9.60 -28.29 3.89
N ASP A 662 9.03 -29.48 4.09
CA ASP A 662 8.95 -30.13 5.40
C ASP A 662 10.02 -31.19 5.55
N PHE A 663 10.95 -30.95 6.45
CA PHE A 663 12.00 -31.89 6.82
C PHE A 663 11.57 -32.65 8.07
N THR A 664 11.12 -33.90 7.91
CA THR A 664 10.53 -34.66 9.03
C THR A 664 11.45 -35.72 9.64
N SER A 665 12.46 -36.24 8.94
CA SER A 665 13.48 -37.15 9.52
C SER A 665 14.52 -37.63 8.49
N THR A 666 15.60 -38.26 8.99
CA THR A 666 16.63 -38.95 8.20
C THR A 666 16.08 -40.09 7.30
N SER A 667 14.86 -40.58 7.57
CA SER A 667 14.20 -41.59 6.75
C SER A 667 13.69 -41.11 5.38
N GLN A 668 13.69 -39.79 5.16
CA GLN A 668 13.33 -39.22 3.86
C GLN A 668 14.45 -39.28 2.81
N PHE A 669 15.68 -39.57 3.20
CA PHE A 669 16.75 -39.87 2.22
C PHE A 669 16.35 -41.00 1.27
N GLY A 670 15.58 -42.00 1.72
CA GLY A 670 15.04 -43.03 0.85
C GLY A 670 14.10 -42.58 -0.28
N VAL A 671 13.56 -41.34 -0.21
CA VAL A 671 12.74 -40.75 -1.28
C VAL A 671 13.61 -40.06 -2.33
N TYR A 672 14.84 -39.66 -1.95
CA TYR A 672 15.81 -39.00 -2.83
C TYR A 672 16.66 -39.99 -3.65
N ASP A 673 16.57 -41.27 -3.37
CA ASP A 673 17.34 -42.37 -4.03
C ASP A 673 17.14 -42.51 -5.54
N LYS A 674 16.32 -41.64 -6.16
CA LYS A 674 16.00 -41.69 -7.59
C LYS A 674 16.52 -40.50 -8.41
N CYS A 675 17.34 -39.63 -7.83
CA CYS A 675 17.94 -38.51 -8.56
C CYS A 675 19.33 -38.87 -9.08
N ASP A 676 19.63 -38.37 -10.29
CA ASP A 676 20.94 -38.60 -10.92
C ASP A 676 22.04 -37.73 -10.31
N LEU A 677 21.65 -36.51 -9.90
CA LEU A 677 22.52 -35.51 -9.25
C LEU A 677 21.88 -34.98 -7.97
N HIS A 678 22.70 -34.86 -6.94
CA HIS A 678 22.38 -34.17 -5.68
C HIS A 678 23.27 -32.95 -5.53
N ILE A 679 22.69 -31.78 -5.37
CA ILE A 679 23.38 -30.49 -5.31
C ILE A 679 23.08 -29.86 -3.96
N PHE A 680 24.12 -29.57 -3.20
CA PHE A 680 24.02 -28.82 -1.93
C PHE A 680 24.56 -27.42 -2.15
N THR A 681 23.78 -26.40 -1.78
CA THR A 681 24.13 -24.98 -1.95
C THR A 681 24.07 -24.26 -0.62
N ASP A 682 24.95 -23.27 -0.43
CA ASP A 682 24.89 -22.35 0.70
C ASP A 682 25.48 -20.98 0.37
N GLY A 683 25.01 -19.96 1.13
CA GLY A 683 25.50 -18.59 1.08
C GLY A 683 25.90 -18.06 2.45
N SER A 684 27.12 -17.57 2.61
CA SER A 684 27.66 -17.10 3.88
C SER A 684 28.06 -15.63 3.85
N LYS A 685 28.01 -14.98 5.03
CA LYS A 685 28.47 -13.60 5.23
C LYS A 685 29.10 -13.47 6.61
N ASP A 686 30.34 -12.96 6.64
CA ASP A 686 31.09 -12.78 7.87
C ASP A 686 30.75 -11.46 8.61
N ASP A 687 31.28 -11.29 9.82
CA ASP A 687 31.09 -10.09 10.65
C ASP A 687 31.69 -8.81 10.03
N LYS A 688 32.57 -8.94 9.03
CA LYS A 688 33.19 -7.83 8.28
C LYS A 688 32.42 -7.48 7.02
N ASP A 689 31.23 -8.04 6.86
CA ASP A 689 30.37 -7.90 5.65
C ASP A 689 30.95 -8.55 4.38
N ASN A 690 31.99 -9.37 4.45
CA ASN A 690 32.46 -10.15 3.29
C ASN A 690 31.46 -11.28 3.00
N THR A 691 31.15 -11.49 1.75
CA THR A 691 30.10 -12.43 1.32
C THR A 691 30.66 -13.46 0.36
N GLY A 692 30.26 -14.70 0.51
CA GLY A 692 30.60 -15.79 -0.38
C GLY A 692 29.46 -16.78 -0.55
N CYS A 693 29.54 -17.62 -1.55
CA CYS A 693 28.67 -18.77 -1.72
C CYS A 693 29.42 -19.96 -2.33
N GLY A 694 28.85 -21.15 -2.16
CA GLY A 694 29.44 -22.34 -2.70
C GLY A 694 28.42 -23.44 -2.92
N PHE A 695 28.81 -24.41 -3.72
CA PHE A 695 28.03 -25.62 -3.91
C PHE A 695 28.89 -26.85 -4.12
N ALA A 696 28.35 -28.01 -3.72
CA ALA A 696 28.92 -29.33 -3.98
C ALA A 696 27.92 -30.21 -4.75
N ILE A 697 28.39 -30.92 -5.76
CA ILE A 697 27.57 -31.82 -6.58
C ILE A 697 28.01 -33.25 -6.35
N PHE A 698 27.06 -34.14 -6.12
CA PHE A 698 27.23 -35.58 -5.93
C PHE A 698 26.41 -36.32 -6.97
N LYS A 699 26.90 -37.51 -7.39
CA LYS A 699 26.26 -38.31 -8.44
C LYS A 699 25.65 -39.59 -7.85
N GLY A 700 24.37 -39.80 -8.11
CA GLY A 700 23.63 -40.97 -7.65
C GLY A 700 23.62 -41.15 -6.13
N TYR A 701 23.98 -42.34 -5.70
CA TYR A 701 23.93 -42.70 -4.27
C TYR A 701 25.21 -42.37 -3.47
N ASP A 702 26.28 -41.91 -4.15
CA ASP A 702 27.53 -41.54 -3.45
C ASP A 702 27.47 -40.11 -2.95
N LEU A 703 26.92 -39.93 -1.73
CA LEU A 703 26.81 -38.65 -1.04
C LEU A 703 28.04 -38.33 -0.17
N LEU A 704 29.13 -39.11 -0.26
CA LEU A 704 30.38 -38.87 0.48
C LEU A 704 31.48 -38.29 -0.42
N ASN A 705 31.46 -38.59 -1.71
CA ASN A 705 32.48 -38.16 -2.66
C ASN A 705 31.89 -37.18 -3.68
N PRO A 706 32.09 -35.86 -3.53
CA PRO A 706 31.57 -34.88 -4.47
C PRO A 706 32.29 -34.99 -5.81
N VAL A 707 31.52 -34.98 -6.90
CA VAL A 707 32.09 -34.96 -8.26
C VAL A 707 32.54 -33.56 -8.66
N LEU A 708 32.04 -32.52 -7.95
CA LEU A 708 32.43 -31.13 -8.17
C LEU A 708 32.22 -30.30 -6.92
N ARG A 709 33.16 -29.39 -6.60
CA ARG A 709 33.08 -28.37 -5.60
C ARG A 709 33.39 -27.02 -6.24
N VAL A 710 32.63 -25.96 -5.90
CA VAL A 710 32.83 -24.62 -6.46
C VAL A 710 32.66 -23.58 -5.35
N ILE A 711 33.55 -22.58 -5.34
CA ILE A 711 33.59 -21.49 -4.37
C ILE A 711 33.48 -20.15 -5.09
N PHE A 712 32.65 -19.25 -4.60
CA PHE A 712 32.50 -17.88 -5.13
C PHE A 712 32.75 -16.85 -4.05
N HIS A 713 33.54 -15.83 -4.37
CA HIS A 713 33.63 -14.60 -3.60
C HIS A 713 32.72 -13.55 -4.20
N LEU A 714 31.90 -12.87 -3.37
CA LEU A 714 30.85 -11.96 -3.78
C LEU A 714 31.09 -10.55 -3.23
N PRO A 715 30.55 -9.48 -3.88
CA PRO A 715 30.63 -8.12 -3.34
C PRO A 715 30.01 -7.99 -1.95
N ARG A 716 30.59 -7.15 -1.10
CA ARG A 716 30.17 -6.94 0.31
C ARG A 716 28.70 -6.54 0.51
N HIS A 717 28.09 -5.90 -0.48
CA HIS A 717 26.68 -5.47 -0.41
C HIS A 717 25.69 -6.62 -0.65
N VAL A 718 26.15 -7.78 -1.12
CA VAL A 718 25.31 -8.95 -1.36
C VAL A 718 24.81 -9.50 -0.02
N SER A 719 23.51 -9.80 0.07
CA SER A 719 22.92 -10.43 1.26
C SER A 719 23.10 -11.96 1.19
N VAL A 720 23.06 -12.64 2.34
CA VAL A 720 23.07 -14.12 2.41
C VAL A 720 22.01 -14.73 1.50
N TYR A 721 20.79 -14.17 1.50
CA TYR A 721 19.73 -14.61 0.59
C TYR A 721 20.10 -14.52 -0.91
N GLN A 722 20.77 -13.42 -1.31
CA GLN A 722 21.24 -13.30 -2.70
C GLN A 722 22.40 -14.27 -2.99
N ALA A 723 23.29 -14.47 -2.03
CA ALA A 723 24.40 -15.43 -2.13
C ALA A 723 23.88 -16.86 -2.39
N GLU A 724 22.84 -17.26 -1.66
CA GLU A 724 22.14 -18.54 -1.88
C GLU A 724 21.55 -18.65 -3.29
N LEU A 725 20.86 -17.60 -3.76
CA LEU A 725 20.30 -17.57 -5.12
C LEU A 725 21.38 -17.65 -6.20
N VAL A 726 22.56 -17.07 -5.96
CA VAL A 726 23.73 -17.17 -6.87
C VAL A 726 24.26 -18.59 -6.89
N ALA A 727 24.39 -19.25 -5.73
CA ALA A 727 24.82 -20.64 -5.66
C ALA A 727 23.91 -21.56 -6.47
N ILE A 728 22.58 -21.39 -6.33
CA ILE A 728 21.59 -22.15 -7.13
C ILE A 728 21.75 -21.87 -8.61
N ARG A 729 21.91 -20.58 -9.01
CA ARG A 729 22.08 -20.17 -10.41
C ARG A 729 23.30 -20.81 -11.06
N GLU A 730 24.42 -20.69 -10.41
CA GLU A 730 25.68 -21.20 -10.98
C GLU A 730 25.71 -22.74 -10.98
N ALA A 731 25.09 -23.36 -9.96
CA ALA A 731 25.00 -24.83 -9.92
C ALA A 731 24.15 -25.38 -11.08
N ILE A 732 22.99 -24.78 -11.37
CA ILE A 732 22.14 -25.25 -12.48
C ILE A 732 22.83 -25.02 -13.85
N LYS A 733 23.55 -23.88 -14.03
CA LYS A 733 24.34 -23.64 -15.24
C LYS A 733 25.38 -24.73 -15.46
N VAL A 734 26.13 -25.07 -14.41
CA VAL A 734 27.14 -26.14 -14.46
C VAL A 734 26.51 -27.50 -14.77
N CYS A 735 25.33 -27.80 -14.20
CA CYS A 735 24.62 -29.04 -14.51
C CYS A 735 24.19 -29.10 -15.97
N ILE A 736 23.68 -28.01 -16.53
CA ILE A 736 23.29 -27.93 -17.94
C ILE A 736 24.54 -28.15 -18.84
N ASP A 737 25.65 -27.50 -18.52
CA ASP A 737 26.88 -27.61 -19.30
C ASP A 737 27.45 -29.02 -19.28
N LYS A 738 27.54 -29.65 -18.10
CA LYS A 738 28.29 -30.92 -17.95
C LYS A 738 27.44 -32.18 -18.08
N TRP A 739 26.15 -32.15 -17.74
CA TRP A 739 25.32 -33.37 -17.57
C TRP A 739 23.99 -33.36 -18.33
N ALA A 740 23.69 -32.35 -19.15
CA ALA A 740 22.43 -32.28 -19.91
C ALA A 740 22.15 -33.54 -20.78
N ALA A 741 23.18 -34.19 -21.29
CA ALA A 741 23.06 -35.39 -22.14
C ALA A 741 22.91 -36.71 -21.34
N THR A 742 23.37 -36.74 -20.08
CA THR A 742 23.53 -38.00 -19.32
C THR A 742 22.59 -38.12 -18.10
N CYS A 743 22.10 -37.00 -17.56
CA CYS A 743 21.25 -36.98 -16.38
C CYS A 743 19.84 -36.43 -16.72
N ARG A 744 18.84 -36.85 -15.98
CA ARG A 744 17.43 -36.40 -16.15
C ARG A 744 16.84 -35.80 -14.91
N LYS A 745 17.19 -36.29 -13.72
CA LYS A 745 16.65 -35.87 -12.44
C LYS A 745 17.68 -35.21 -11.55
N VAL A 746 17.42 -33.99 -11.13
CA VAL A 746 18.34 -33.18 -10.34
C VAL A 746 17.64 -32.70 -9.07
N CYS A 747 18.25 -32.95 -7.91
CA CYS A 747 17.74 -32.53 -6.62
C CYS A 747 18.67 -31.49 -5.97
N PHE A 748 18.14 -30.30 -5.68
CA PHE A 748 18.83 -29.28 -4.90
C PHE A 748 18.46 -29.43 -3.42
N HIS A 749 19.47 -29.42 -2.55
CA HIS A 749 19.34 -29.42 -1.10
C HIS A 749 19.77 -28.05 -0.58
N ILE A 750 18.82 -27.29 -0.03
CA ILE A 750 18.96 -25.87 0.28
C ILE A 750 18.45 -25.64 1.69
N ASP A 751 19.22 -24.95 2.53
CA ASP A 751 18.80 -24.63 3.91
C ASP A 751 18.02 -23.31 4.06
N ASN A 752 17.78 -22.61 2.92
CA ASN A 752 17.08 -21.33 2.85
C ASN A 752 15.68 -21.49 2.21
N LYS A 753 14.64 -21.72 3.05
CA LYS A 753 13.25 -21.83 2.56
C LYS A 753 12.80 -20.66 1.66
N PRO A 754 13.07 -19.37 1.98
CA PRO A 754 12.80 -18.25 1.06
C PRO A 754 13.44 -18.42 -0.33
N ALA A 755 14.67 -18.89 -0.43
CA ALA A 755 15.34 -19.10 -1.72
C ALA A 755 14.65 -20.21 -2.54
N ILE A 756 14.23 -21.30 -1.91
CA ILE A 756 13.44 -22.37 -2.54
C ILE A 756 12.13 -21.81 -3.11
N ILE A 757 11.30 -21.19 -2.26
CA ILE A 757 9.97 -20.68 -2.63
C ILE A 757 10.07 -19.68 -3.78
N THR A 758 11.02 -18.77 -3.73
CA THR A 758 11.15 -17.72 -4.74
C THR A 758 11.78 -18.21 -6.04
N SER A 759 12.65 -19.22 -6.00
CA SER A 759 13.21 -19.84 -7.22
C SER A 759 12.20 -20.78 -7.88
N ALA A 760 11.32 -21.44 -7.12
CA ALA A 760 10.28 -22.30 -7.69
C ALA A 760 9.09 -21.50 -8.27
N ALA A 761 8.70 -20.39 -7.64
CA ALA A 761 7.57 -19.57 -8.02
C ALA A 761 7.87 -18.06 -7.90
N PRO A 762 8.71 -17.51 -8.77
CA PRO A 762 9.08 -16.11 -8.70
C PRO A 762 7.90 -15.18 -9.02
N THR A 763 7.93 -14.00 -8.44
CA THR A 763 6.96 -12.92 -8.68
C THR A 763 7.68 -11.64 -9.11
N SER A 764 6.96 -10.66 -9.60
CA SER A 764 7.54 -9.33 -9.91
C SER A 764 8.14 -8.59 -8.70
N LYS A 765 8.00 -9.13 -7.49
CA LYS A 765 8.55 -8.57 -6.23
C LYS A 765 9.78 -9.32 -5.74
N THR A 766 10.07 -10.48 -6.30
CA THR A 766 11.25 -11.28 -5.92
C THR A 766 12.51 -10.74 -6.61
N SER A 767 13.67 -11.22 -6.16
CA SER A 767 14.95 -10.88 -6.80
C SER A 767 14.98 -11.33 -8.27
N PRO A 768 15.64 -10.58 -9.17
CA PRO A 768 15.91 -11.02 -10.54
C PRO A 768 16.61 -12.38 -10.59
N LEU A 769 17.50 -12.65 -9.64
CA LEU A 769 18.18 -13.94 -9.51
C LEU A 769 17.20 -15.12 -9.34
N SER A 770 16.11 -14.90 -8.56
CA SER A 770 15.06 -15.93 -8.40
C SER A 770 14.36 -16.24 -9.73
N PHE A 771 14.11 -15.21 -10.55
CA PHE A 771 13.52 -15.40 -11.88
C PHE A 771 14.49 -16.07 -12.85
N GLU A 772 15.76 -15.71 -12.80
CA GLU A 772 16.82 -16.34 -13.60
C GLU A 772 16.95 -17.83 -13.25
N ASN A 773 16.94 -18.16 -11.95
CA ASN A 773 16.92 -19.54 -11.47
C ASN A 773 15.72 -20.32 -12.03
N TYR A 774 14.51 -19.75 -11.88
CA TYR A 774 13.29 -20.35 -12.41
C TYR A 774 13.38 -20.59 -13.91
N LYS A 775 13.84 -19.59 -14.68
CA LYS A 775 13.96 -19.67 -16.12
C LYS A 775 14.93 -20.78 -16.53
N LEU A 776 16.12 -20.82 -15.92
CA LEU A 776 17.10 -21.86 -16.15
C LEU A 776 16.55 -23.27 -15.86
N MET A 777 15.79 -23.42 -14.77
CA MET A 777 15.19 -24.70 -14.37
C MET A 777 14.12 -25.18 -15.37
N ILE A 778 13.22 -24.29 -15.81
CA ILE A 778 12.14 -24.66 -16.74
C ILE A 778 12.64 -24.90 -18.19
N GLU A 779 13.71 -24.21 -18.58
CA GLU A 779 14.37 -24.36 -19.89
C GLU A 779 15.39 -25.51 -19.91
N SER A 780 15.81 -26.02 -18.75
CA SER A 780 16.73 -27.14 -18.66
C SER A 780 16.10 -28.47 -19.10
N PRO A 781 16.89 -29.44 -19.56
CA PRO A 781 16.40 -30.79 -19.89
C PRO A 781 16.09 -31.63 -18.63
N PHE A 782 16.30 -31.06 -17.42
CA PHE A 782 16.16 -31.78 -16.17
C PHE A 782 14.76 -31.69 -15.57
N ASP A 783 14.37 -32.74 -14.86
CA ASP A 783 13.30 -32.71 -13.86
C ASP A 783 13.92 -32.23 -12.54
N VAL A 784 13.70 -30.94 -12.22
CA VAL A 784 14.34 -30.28 -11.09
C VAL A 784 13.44 -30.32 -9.86
N ARG A 785 14.02 -30.73 -8.73
CA ARG A 785 13.37 -30.72 -7.41
C ARG A 785 14.16 -29.85 -6.43
N LEU A 786 13.48 -28.99 -5.67
CA LEU A 786 14.07 -28.16 -4.63
C LEU A 786 13.65 -28.67 -3.25
N CYS A 787 14.60 -29.08 -2.45
CA CYS A 787 14.38 -29.71 -1.15
C CYS A 787 14.98 -28.89 -0.03
N TYR A 788 14.18 -28.60 1.00
CA TYR A 788 14.67 -27.97 2.22
C TYR A 788 15.47 -28.96 3.04
N ILE A 789 16.64 -28.54 3.50
CA ILE A 789 17.46 -29.27 4.45
C ILE A 789 17.73 -28.39 5.68
N ALA A 790 17.73 -28.97 6.87
CA ALA A 790 18.00 -28.20 8.09
C ALA A 790 19.49 -27.95 8.25
N ALA A 791 19.88 -26.68 8.42
CA ALA A 791 21.24 -26.26 8.68
C ALA A 791 21.83 -26.95 9.93
N HIS A 792 23.13 -27.26 9.94
CA HIS A 792 23.89 -27.77 11.09
C HIS A 792 23.29 -29.04 11.75
N LYS A 793 22.81 -29.98 10.94
CA LYS A 793 22.23 -31.26 11.41
C LYS A 793 23.07 -32.49 11.04
N GLY A 794 24.36 -32.30 10.68
CA GLY A 794 25.30 -33.39 10.38
C GLY A 794 25.15 -33.97 8.96
N PHE A 795 24.48 -33.25 8.04
CA PHE A 795 24.41 -33.67 6.64
C PHE A 795 25.68 -33.26 5.91
N TYR A 796 26.52 -34.24 5.58
CA TYR A 796 27.85 -34.00 5.00
C TYR A 796 27.86 -33.05 3.81
N GLY A 797 26.96 -33.25 2.84
CA GLY A 797 26.87 -32.35 1.66
C GLY A 797 26.52 -30.91 2.04
N ASN A 798 25.62 -30.70 3.01
CA ASN A 798 25.23 -29.34 3.47
C ASN A 798 26.37 -28.68 4.27
N GLU A 799 27.05 -29.42 5.16
CA GLU A 799 28.20 -28.91 5.90
C GLU A 799 29.37 -28.58 4.97
N MET A 800 29.54 -29.34 3.88
CA MET A 800 30.50 -29.05 2.83
C MET A 800 30.13 -27.74 2.11
N ALA A 801 28.86 -27.56 1.71
CA ALA A 801 28.40 -26.32 1.05
C ALA A 801 28.58 -25.09 1.97
N ASP A 802 28.24 -25.21 3.25
CA ASP A 802 28.47 -24.16 4.27
C ASP A 802 29.96 -23.80 4.37
N GLN A 803 30.87 -24.81 4.39
CA GLN A 803 32.31 -24.54 4.44
C GLN A 803 32.80 -23.84 3.14
N LEU A 804 32.33 -24.29 1.96
CA LEU A 804 32.67 -23.64 0.68
C LEU A 804 32.17 -22.19 0.64
N ALA A 805 30.98 -21.90 1.18
CA ALA A 805 30.45 -20.56 1.27
C ALA A 805 31.26 -19.66 2.24
N LYS A 806 31.72 -20.19 3.37
CA LYS A 806 32.61 -19.50 4.33
C LYS A 806 33.98 -19.22 3.72
N ASP A 807 34.56 -20.18 3.00
CA ASP A 807 35.82 -20.02 2.27
C ASP A 807 35.70 -18.92 1.20
N GLY A 808 34.55 -18.87 0.51
CA GLY A 808 34.23 -17.79 -0.42
C GLY A 808 34.13 -16.42 0.27
N ALA A 809 33.50 -16.33 1.44
CA ALA A 809 33.43 -15.08 2.20
C ALA A 809 34.82 -14.64 2.68
N ALA A 810 35.62 -15.55 3.20
CA ALA A 810 37.00 -15.28 3.62
C ALA A 810 37.96 -14.97 2.44
N ASN A 811 37.55 -15.29 1.22
CA ASN A 811 38.38 -15.28 0.00
C ASN A 811 39.67 -16.12 0.15
N THR A 812 39.60 -17.20 0.91
CA THR A 812 40.70 -18.13 1.16
C THR A 812 40.17 -19.54 1.35
N PRO A 813 40.61 -20.55 0.57
CA PRO A 813 40.20 -21.93 0.79
C PRO A 813 40.75 -22.47 2.10
N SER A 814 40.00 -23.29 2.81
CA SER A 814 40.39 -23.90 4.07
C SER A 814 40.18 -25.43 4.08
N GLY A 815 40.90 -26.11 4.96
CA GLY A 815 40.75 -27.55 5.19
C GLY A 815 40.90 -28.39 3.89
N SER A 816 39.92 -29.24 3.57
CA SER A 816 39.90 -30.09 2.35
C SER A 816 39.65 -29.32 1.05
N ASN A 817 39.51 -28.00 1.07
CA ASN A 817 39.20 -27.17 -0.11
C ASN A 817 40.41 -26.43 -0.69
N HIS A 818 41.64 -26.70 -0.22
CA HIS A 818 42.83 -26.02 -0.72
C HIS A 818 43.09 -26.21 -2.22
N ASP A 819 42.54 -27.25 -2.82
CA ASP A 819 42.59 -27.56 -4.25
C ASP A 819 41.48 -26.86 -5.09
N VAL A 820 40.56 -26.15 -4.45
CA VAL A 820 39.41 -25.46 -5.10
C VAL A 820 39.72 -23.99 -5.34
N ASN A 821 39.69 -23.56 -6.60
CA ASN A 821 39.89 -22.15 -6.96
C ASN A 821 38.65 -21.32 -6.61
N ILE A 822 38.89 -20.12 -6.03
CA ILE A 822 37.80 -19.15 -5.71
C ILE A 822 37.51 -18.32 -6.98
N ILE A 823 36.24 -18.26 -7.36
CA ILE A 823 35.74 -17.47 -8.48
C ILE A 823 35.19 -16.14 -7.96
N ASN A 824 35.72 -15.01 -8.43
CA ASN A 824 35.24 -13.69 -8.06
C ASN A 824 34.09 -13.28 -8.98
N LEU A 825 32.90 -13.10 -8.41
CA LEU A 825 31.72 -12.55 -9.09
C LEU A 825 31.49 -11.11 -8.63
N VAL A 826 31.62 -10.14 -9.54
CA VAL A 826 31.54 -8.70 -9.21
C VAL A 826 30.23 -8.05 -9.64
N ASP A 827 29.52 -8.60 -10.62
CA ASP A 827 28.33 -7.99 -11.24
C ASP A 827 27.03 -8.46 -10.57
N ILE A 828 26.90 -8.17 -9.26
CA ILE A 828 25.67 -8.43 -8.52
C ILE A 828 25.15 -7.12 -7.93
N ASP A 829 23.95 -6.73 -8.34
CA ASP A 829 23.31 -5.50 -7.91
C ASP A 829 22.86 -5.55 -6.43
N ILE A 830 22.79 -4.36 -5.83
CA ILE A 830 22.31 -4.24 -4.44
C ILE A 830 20.81 -4.58 -4.37
N SER A 831 20.42 -5.53 -3.49
CA SER A 831 18.99 -5.80 -3.29
C SER A 831 18.28 -4.57 -2.69
N MET A 832 16.98 -4.40 -3.02
CA MET A 832 16.18 -3.33 -2.41
C MET A 832 16.06 -3.51 -0.89
N GLY A 833 16.13 -4.73 -0.39
CA GLY A 833 16.20 -5.05 1.04
C GLY A 833 17.44 -4.46 1.69
N THR A 834 18.60 -4.75 1.11
CA THR A 834 19.91 -4.22 1.54
C THR A 834 19.93 -2.69 1.48
N ALA A 835 19.49 -2.08 0.38
CA ALA A 835 19.44 -0.61 0.22
C ALA A 835 18.60 0.06 1.32
N LYS A 836 17.42 -0.50 1.63
CA LYS A 836 16.57 -0.02 2.75
C LYS A 836 17.26 -0.18 4.10
N GLY A 837 17.95 -1.30 4.32
CA GLY A 837 18.72 -1.56 5.54
C GLY A 837 19.82 -0.52 5.75
N ILE A 838 20.60 -0.24 4.71
CA ILE A 838 21.67 0.77 4.73
C ILE A 838 21.09 2.16 5.03
N LEU A 839 20.04 2.58 4.32
CA LEU A 839 19.38 3.86 4.57
C LEU A 839 18.85 3.96 6.00
N ARG A 840 18.29 2.89 6.55
CA ARG A 840 17.76 2.86 7.91
C ARG A 840 18.87 2.97 8.94
N LYS A 841 19.93 2.18 8.79
CA LYS A 841 21.12 2.22 9.66
C LYS A 841 21.74 3.63 9.67
N LYS A 842 21.86 4.26 8.50
CA LYS A 842 22.36 5.64 8.38
C LYS A 842 21.42 6.68 9.01
N LEU A 843 20.10 6.53 8.87
CA LEU A 843 19.12 7.40 9.55
C LEU A 843 19.29 7.32 11.07
N ASP A 844 19.42 6.11 11.64
CA ASP A 844 19.61 5.92 13.07
C ASP A 844 20.96 6.49 13.55
N GLN A 845 22.03 6.34 12.76
CA GLN A 845 23.34 6.95 13.04
C GLN A 845 23.28 8.48 13.05
N LEU A 846 22.63 9.10 12.06
CA LEU A 846 22.46 10.56 11.99
C LEU A 846 21.63 11.11 13.14
N LEU A 847 20.60 10.37 13.57
CA LEU A 847 19.82 10.74 14.74
C LEU A 847 20.68 10.63 16.01
N ALA A 848 21.49 9.59 16.13
CA ALA A 848 22.42 9.45 17.25
C ALA A 848 23.45 10.60 17.31
N GLN A 849 24.02 10.99 16.18
CA GLN A 849 24.96 12.13 16.10
C GLN A 849 24.31 13.48 16.48
N LYS A 850 23.02 13.67 16.12
CA LYS A 850 22.28 14.89 16.45
C LYS A 850 21.48 14.78 17.75
N TRP A 851 21.61 13.69 18.48
CA TRP A 851 20.87 13.42 19.70
C TRP A 851 21.07 14.52 20.76
N SER A 852 22.31 14.95 20.99
CA SER A 852 22.65 16.02 21.92
C SER A 852 22.01 17.37 21.59
N SER A 853 21.83 17.68 20.31
CA SER A 853 21.18 18.93 19.89
C SER A 853 19.65 18.91 20.00
N ILE A 854 19.05 17.72 20.09
CA ILE A 854 17.60 17.55 20.23
C ILE A 854 17.19 17.55 21.70
N ILE A 855 18.05 17.02 22.56
CA ILE A 855 17.81 16.94 24.00
C ILE A 855 18.49 18.11 24.68
N CYS A 856 17.71 19.09 25.10
CA CYS A 856 18.19 20.34 25.72
C CYS A 856 18.60 20.18 27.20
N SER A 857 18.65 18.99 27.77
CA SER A 857 18.94 18.72 29.18
C SER A 857 20.02 17.66 29.34
N ASP A 858 21.16 18.01 29.93
CA ASP A 858 22.26 17.07 30.22
C ASP A 858 21.80 15.88 31.08
N THR A 859 20.85 16.09 31.96
CA THR A 859 20.28 15.05 32.81
C THR A 859 19.48 14.02 32.03
N THR A 860 18.72 14.47 31.05
CA THR A 860 17.94 13.58 30.15
C THR A 860 18.87 12.82 29.21
N MET A 861 19.97 13.45 28.78
CA MET A 861 20.99 12.81 27.92
C MET A 861 21.68 11.62 28.60
N LYS A 862 22.01 11.73 29.86
CA LYS A 862 22.63 10.64 30.60
C LYS A 862 21.72 9.42 30.74
N LEU A 863 20.42 9.64 30.92
CA LEU A 863 19.43 8.56 31.08
C LEU A 863 19.02 7.93 29.75
N ILE A 864 19.10 8.68 28.65
CA ILE A 864 18.64 8.25 27.32
C ILE A 864 19.72 8.56 26.30
N PRO A 865 20.70 7.68 26.17
CA PRO A 865 21.87 7.94 25.32
C PRO A 865 21.57 7.82 23.80
N SER A 866 20.43 7.24 23.42
CA SER A 866 20.10 7.05 22.00
C SER A 866 18.60 7.02 21.73
N PHE A 867 18.21 7.27 20.47
CA PHE A 867 16.82 7.13 19.99
C PHE A 867 16.24 5.71 20.25
N GLN A 868 17.04 4.69 20.01
CA GLN A 868 16.60 3.31 20.24
C GLN A 868 16.36 3.06 21.74
N HIS A 869 17.20 3.63 22.60
CA HIS A 869 17.01 3.58 24.04
C HIS A 869 15.72 4.28 24.46
N ALA A 870 15.43 5.49 23.94
CA ALA A 870 14.18 6.21 24.18
C ALA A 870 12.94 5.37 23.83
N ARG A 871 12.98 4.72 22.68
CA ARG A 871 11.92 3.83 22.23
C ARG A 871 11.76 2.61 23.12
N ASN A 872 12.86 1.96 23.45
CA ASN A 872 12.87 0.76 24.28
C ASN A 872 12.37 1.05 25.71
N VAL A 873 12.81 2.14 26.33
CA VAL A 873 12.38 2.56 27.68
C VAL A 873 10.85 2.66 27.73
N VAL A 874 10.22 3.29 26.75
CA VAL A 874 8.76 3.44 26.71
C VAL A 874 8.05 2.11 26.47
N ASP A 875 8.62 1.22 25.67
CA ASP A 875 7.98 -0.05 25.31
C ASP A 875 8.16 -1.14 26.37
N PHE A 876 9.34 -1.22 27.01
CA PHE A 876 9.71 -2.33 27.91
C PHE A 876 9.54 -2.02 29.40
N GLN A 877 9.71 -0.78 29.83
CA GLN A 877 9.61 -0.42 31.25
C GLN A 877 8.17 -0.20 31.73
N CYS A 878 7.21 0.03 30.82
CA CYS A 878 5.85 0.42 31.17
C CYS A 878 4.82 -0.54 30.59
N HIS A 879 4.03 -1.19 31.46
CA HIS A 879 2.94 -2.06 31.06
C HIS A 879 1.58 -1.32 30.98
N LYS A 880 1.38 -0.24 31.73
CA LYS A 880 0.11 0.50 31.79
C LYS A 880 0.25 1.90 31.17
N PRO A 881 -0.79 2.42 30.50
CA PRO A 881 -0.74 3.74 29.83
C PRO A 881 -0.36 4.91 30.76
N HIS A 882 -0.80 4.91 32.02
CA HIS A 882 -0.47 5.98 32.97
C HIS A 882 1.00 5.92 33.39
N GLN A 883 1.61 4.71 33.48
CA GLN A 883 3.02 4.54 33.76
C GLN A 883 3.90 5.14 32.66
N LYS A 884 3.53 4.93 31.39
CA LYS A 884 4.22 5.55 30.23
C LYS A 884 4.23 7.07 30.34
N ARG A 885 3.09 7.66 30.69
CA ARG A 885 2.97 9.10 30.89
C ARG A 885 3.89 9.63 31.98
N PHE A 886 3.89 8.99 33.14
CA PHE A 886 4.74 9.39 34.24
C PHE A 886 6.22 9.28 33.89
N LEU A 887 6.63 8.15 33.32
CA LEU A 887 8.02 7.95 32.89
C LEU A 887 8.47 9.05 31.93
N ILE A 888 7.69 9.36 30.91
CA ILE A 888 8.02 10.40 29.94
C ILE A 888 8.07 11.78 30.59
N TRP A 889 7.15 12.10 31.50
CA TRP A 889 7.18 13.37 32.23
C TRP A 889 8.48 13.53 33.03
N PHE A 890 8.89 12.49 33.72
CA PHE A 890 10.12 12.53 34.52
C PHE A 890 11.37 12.55 33.63
N LEU A 891 11.39 11.80 32.55
CA LEU A 891 12.51 11.79 31.60
C LEU A 891 12.67 13.15 30.89
N THR A 892 11.57 13.76 30.46
CA THR A 892 11.60 15.01 29.68
C THR A 892 11.63 16.28 30.52
N GLY A 893 11.40 16.19 31.81
CA GLY A 893 11.20 17.36 32.67
C GLY A 893 9.85 18.08 32.46
N CYS A 894 8.96 17.50 31.70
CA CYS A 894 7.60 18.03 31.45
C CYS A 894 6.58 17.56 32.51
N CYS A 895 7.06 17.22 33.71
CA CYS A 895 6.23 16.82 34.84
C CYS A 895 5.38 17.99 35.34
N PRO A 896 4.06 17.82 35.60
CA PRO A 896 3.17 18.90 36.05
C PRO A 896 3.39 19.27 37.53
N LEU A 897 4.64 19.59 37.85
CA LEU A 897 5.09 20.20 39.09
C LEU A 897 5.10 21.72 38.93
N ASN A 898 5.04 22.45 40.03
CA ASN A 898 4.84 23.89 40.00
C ASN A 898 5.92 24.64 39.21
N HIS A 899 7.17 24.18 39.24
CA HIS A 899 8.24 24.76 38.41
C HIS A 899 7.93 24.68 36.92
N TYR A 900 7.48 23.50 36.45
CA TYR A 900 7.14 23.34 35.01
C TYR A 900 5.88 24.11 34.65
N LEU A 901 4.85 24.06 35.49
CA LEU A 901 3.60 24.81 35.28
C LEU A 901 3.81 26.34 35.28
N PHE A 902 4.71 26.84 36.12
CA PHE A 902 5.12 28.25 36.13
C PHE A 902 5.79 28.64 34.79
N ARG A 903 6.71 27.81 34.28
CA ARG A 903 7.33 28.03 32.96
C ARG A 903 6.30 28.07 31.83
N LEU A 904 5.21 27.33 31.94
CA LEU A 904 4.08 27.35 30.99
C LEU A 904 3.08 28.49 31.24
N LYS A 905 3.33 29.34 32.21
CA LYS A 905 2.39 30.43 32.64
C LYS A 905 1.04 29.89 33.10
N LEU A 906 0.96 28.64 33.56
CA LEU A 906 -0.24 27.99 34.12
C LEU A 906 -0.31 28.09 35.65
N LYS A 907 0.75 28.54 36.32
CA LYS A 907 0.86 28.84 37.73
C LYS A 907 1.58 30.17 37.93
N ALA A 908 1.23 30.89 38.99
CA ALA A 908 1.83 32.19 39.33
C ALA A 908 3.22 32.07 40.00
N SER A 909 3.52 30.93 40.60
CA SER A 909 4.76 30.70 41.34
C SER A 909 5.32 29.30 41.12
N PRO A 910 6.65 29.11 41.11
CA PRO A 910 7.31 27.81 41.06
C PRO A 910 7.36 27.10 42.42
N LYS A 911 6.95 27.73 43.50
CA LYS A 911 7.03 27.24 44.91
C LYS A 911 6.19 25.97 45.13
N CYS A 912 6.64 25.12 46.01
CA CYS A 912 5.90 23.94 46.43
C CYS A 912 4.71 24.31 47.31
N ASP A 913 3.51 23.94 46.87
CA ASP A 913 2.27 24.23 47.64
C ASP A 913 2.22 23.53 49.02
N GLY A 914 3.01 22.47 49.20
CA GLY A 914 2.98 21.63 50.41
C GLY A 914 3.98 22.04 51.48
N CYS A 915 5.22 22.36 51.10
CA CYS A 915 6.28 22.69 52.06
C CYS A 915 6.86 24.13 51.92
N GLY A 916 6.36 24.92 50.95
CA GLY A 916 6.80 26.28 50.73
C GLY A 916 8.17 26.45 50.09
N SER A 917 8.88 25.33 49.72
CA SER A 917 10.17 25.41 49.06
C SER A 917 10.08 26.27 47.79
N GLU A 918 11.13 27.05 47.49
CA GLU A 918 11.19 28.02 46.38
C GLU A 918 10.91 27.40 44.99
N VAL A 919 11.27 26.12 44.80
CA VAL A 919 11.13 25.43 43.51
C VAL A 919 10.61 23.99 43.70
N GLU A 920 9.41 23.70 43.17
CA GLU A 920 8.89 22.33 43.08
C GLU A 920 9.27 21.72 41.71
N ASP A 921 10.47 21.13 41.65
CA ASP A 921 10.96 20.37 40.52
C ASP A 921 10.93 18.86 40.76
N ARG A 922 11.45 18.07 39.80
CA ARG A 922 11.51 16.59 39.90
C ARG A 922 12.31 16.12 41.08
N ASN A 923 13.45 16.77 41.36
CA ASN A 923 14.33 16.38 42.48
C ASN A 923 13.70 16.71 43.82
N HIS A 924 13.09 17.91 43.93
CA HIS A 924 12.35 18.29 45.13
C HIS A 924 11.24 17.28 45.45
N PHE A 925 10.39 16.94 44.44
CA PHE A 925 9.30 15.98 44.64
C PHE A 925 9.78 14.59 45.04
N LEU A 926 10.81 14.06 44.35
CA LEU A 926 11.26 12.69 44.57
C LEU A 926 12.12 12.52 45.82
N ASN A 927 13.02 13.46 46.11
CA ASN A 927 14.07 13.26 47.09
C ASN A 927 14.01 14.19 48.31
N VAL A 928 13.47 15.41 48.17
CA VAL A 928 13.69 16.50 49.13
C VAL A 928 12.45 16.90 49.89
N CYS A 929 11.28 16.86 49.28
CA CYS A 929 10.04 17.43 49.85
C CYS A 929 9.66 16.74 51.19
N PRO A 930 9.62 17.47 52.34
CA PRO A 930 9.26 16.89 53.63
C PRO A 930 7.83 16.31 53.65
N LEU A 931 6.93 16.84 52.89
CA LEU A 931 5.54 16.36 52.80
C LEU A 931 5.43 14.87 52.42
N TYR A 932 6.39 14.40 51.67
CA TYR A 932 6.41 13.03 51.17
C TYR A 932 7.43 12.10 51.87
N ASP A 933 8.06 12.54 52.97
CA ASP A 933 9.10 11.78 53.67
C ASP A 933 8.58 10.46 54.26
N GLY A 934 7.39 10.45 54.83
CA GLY A 934 6.76 9.23 55.32
C GLY A 934 6.54 8.17 54.21
N TYR A 935 6.19 8.59 53.03
CA TYR A 935 6.00 7.70 51.87
C TYR A 935 7.32 7.17 51.36
N ARG A 936 8.38 8.00 51.30
CA ARG A 936 9.73 7.57 50.93
C ARG A 936 10.25 6.55 51.93
N SER A 937 10.16 6.83 53.21
CA SER A 937 10.61 5.92 54.27
C SER A 937 9.89 4.58 54.28
N ALA A 938 8.59 4.56 53.96
CA ALA A 938 7.83 3.33 53.79
C ALA A 938 8.31 2.51 52.59
N LEU A 939 8.59 3.15 51.45
CA LEU A 939 9.11 2.48 50.26
C LEU A 939 10.53 1.99 50.43
N ILE A 940 11.39 2.73 51.08
CA ILE A 940 12.76 2.33 51.43
C ILE A 940 12.73 1.04 52.27
N ARG A 941 11.91 1.00 53.34
CA ARG A 941 11.73 -0.20 54.15
C ARG A 941 11.25 -1.41 53.34
N LYS A 942 10.30 -1.21 52.45
CA LYS A 942 9.73 -2.28 51.63
C LYS A 942 10.68 -2.81 50.56
N ASN A 943 11.62 -2.01 50.08
CA ASN A 943 12.52 -2.32 48.96
C ASN A 943 13.99 -2.09 49.36
N TRP A 944 14.37 -2.41 50.61
CA TRP A 944 15.65 -2.11 51.20
C TRP A 944 16.87 -2.53 50.37
N GLU A 945 16.82 -3.72 49.77
CA GLU A 945 17.91 -4.23 48.93
C GLU A 945 18.19 -3.35 47.71
N ILE A 946 17.15 -2.79 47.09
CA ILE A 946 17.26 -1.89 45.94
C ILE A 946 17.75 -0.51 46.36
N PHE A 947 17.26 0.00 47.51
CA PHE A 947 17.62 1.32 48.04
C PHE A 947 19.04 1.38 48.65
N GLN A 948 19.72 0.27 48.91
CA GLN A 948 21.15 0.27 49.30
C GLN A 948 22.03 1.01 48.28
N ARG A 949 21.65 1.06 47.01
CA ARG A 949 22.34 1.78 45.92
C ARG A 949 21.80 3.20 45.67
N TRP A 950 20.85 3.67 46.49
CA TRP A 950 20.28 4.97 46.31
C TRP A 950 21.17 6.09 46.84
N PRO A 951 21.57 7.06 45.98
CA PRO A 951 22.50 8.13 46.38
C PRO A 951 21.86 9.24 47.20
N GLY A 952 20.58 9.12 47.59
CA GLY A 952 19.84 10.07 48.43
C GLY A 952 19.42 11.39 47.81
N SER A 953 20.18 11.92 46.85
CA SER A 953 19.97 13.24 46.27
C SER A 953 19.76 13.25 44.74
N ASN A 954 19.96 12.12 44.08
CA ASN A 954 19.88 12.06 42.62
C ASN A 954 18.57 11.43 42.13
N PHE A 955 17.72 12.24 41.52
CA PHE A 955 16.45 11.76 40.93
C PHE A 955 16.65 10.82 39.72
N GLN A 956 17.81 10.81 39.09
CA GLN A 956 18.12 9.94 37.94
C GLN A 956 18.02 8.46 38.32
N TRP A 957 18.42 8.12 39.52
CA TRP A 957 18.33 6.76 40.05
C TRP A 957 16.95 6.13 39.91
N TRP A 958 15.89 6.91 40.11
CA TRP A 958 14.50 6.44 39.94
C TRP A 958 14.15 5.99 38.54
N LEU A 959 14.98 6.32 37.54
CA LEU A 959 14.74 6.13 36.12
C LEU A 959 15.76 5.19 35.44
N GLU A 960 16.77 4.73 36.15
CA GLU A 960 17.92 3.99 35.59
C GLU A 960 17.53 2.60 35.08
N ASP A 961 16.69 1.89 35.79
CA ASP A 961 16.29 0.54 35.42
C ASP A 961 14.79 0.27 35.65
N LYS A 962 14.37 -0.96 35.32
CA LYS A 962 12.98 -1.38 35.44
C LYS A 962 12.52 -1.49 36.90
N CYS A 963 13.42 -1.90 37.82
CA CYS A 963 13.11 -2.05 39.24
C CYS A 963 12.90 -0.68 39.88
N ASN A 964 13.83 0.25 39.63
CA ASN A 964 13.73 1.62 40.11
C ASN A 964 12.50 2.33 39.58
N THR A 965 12.20 2.18 38.29
CA THR A 965 11.03 2.74 37.65
C THR A 965 9.73 2.18 38.23
N ARG A 966 9.69 0.91 38.64
CA ARG A 966 8.54 0.31 39.34
C ARG A 966 8.29 1.00 40.68
N ILE A 967 9.37 1.22 41.44
CA ILE A 967 9.29 1.93 42.72
C ILE A 967 8.83 3.37 42.52
N LEU A 968 9.29 4.05 41.47
CA LEU A 968 8.78 5.38 41.07
C LEU A 968 7.25 5.38 40.86
N PHE A 969 6.73 4.36 40.18
CA PHE A 969 5.27 4.28 39.96
C PHE A 969 4.52 4.04 41.25
N ASP A 970 5.03 3.19 42.14
CA ASP A 970 4.43 2.98 43.46
C ASP A 970 4.45 4.28 44.28
N TYR A 971 5.57 5.03 44.27
CA TYR A 971 5.68 6.33 44.91
C TYR A 971 4.66 7.33 44.39
N ILE A 972 4.49 7.45 43.07
CA ILE A 972 3.52 8.35 42.45
C ILE A 972 2.08 7.99 42.86
N ILE A 973 1.76 6.70 42.92
CA ILE A 973 0.43 6.21 43.30
C ILE A 973 0.15 6.51 44.78
N ILE A 974 1.07 6.23 45.66
CA ILE A 974 0.89 6.42 47.10
C ILE A 974 0.75 7.92 47.47
N THR A 975 1.56 8.77 46.83
CA THR A 975 1.54 10.22 47.08
C THR A 975 0.31 10.93 46.55
N LYS A 976 -0.45 10.32 45.63
CA LYS A 976 -1.60 10.87 44.91
C LYS A 976 -1.37 12.27 44.28
N ARG A 977 -0.08 12.66 44.07
CA ARG A 977 0.29 14.05 43.66
C ARG A 977 -0.30 14.41 42.29
N PHE A 978 -0.53 13.42 41.42
CA PHE A 978 -1.02 13.61 40.06
C PHE A 978 -2.46 13.08 39.86
N GLU A 979 -3.16 12.71 40.91
CA GLU A 979 -4.61 12.43 40.86
C GLU A 979 -5.39 13.72 40.65
N ARG A 980 -6.39 13.73 39.80
CA ARG A 980 -7.32 14.85 39.64
C ARG A 980 -8.09 14.95 40.98
N ARG A 981 -7.94 16.04 41.71
CA ARG A 981 -8.86 16.37 42.76
C ARG A 981 -10.25 16.59 42.11
N SER A 982 -11.15 15.66 42.33
CA SER A 982 -12.57 15.81 42.04
C SER A 982 -13.16 16.78 43.09
N SER A 983 -13.00 18.07 42.88
CA SER A 983 -13.72 19.04 43.65
C SER A 983 -13.86 20.37 42.88
N CYS A 984 -15.09 20.71 42.65
CA CYS A 984 -15.65 22.05 42.42
C CYS A 984 -15.47 22.74 41.07
N SER A 985 -16.66 23.03 40.55
CA SER A 985 -17.04 24.06 39.58
C SER A 985 -16.69 23.85 38.12
N SER A 986 -17.76 23.64 37.41
CA SER A 986 -18.01 24.06 36.04
C SER A 986 -17.29 25.39 35.78
N GLU A 987 -16.35 25.33 34.82
CA GLU A 987 -16.03 26.37 33.83
C GLU A 987 -14.69 26.12 33.21
N HIS A 988 -14.76 26.02 31.93
CA HIS A 988 -13.72 25.82 30.87
C HIS A 988 -13.67 24.41 30.28
N SER A 989 -14.57 24.24 29.34
CA SER A 989 -14.45 23.32 28.22
C SER A 989 -13.18 23.64 27.46
N ASP A 990 -12.10 22.83 27.64
CA ASP A 990 -10.94 22.84 26.80
C ASP A 990 -11.19 21.94 25.60
N THR A 991 -11.49 22.57 24.45
CA THR A 991 -11.40 22.04 23.07
C THR A 991 -9.98 21.66 22.69
#